data_18b8039232befab6d24d6e5745557bd3
#
_entry.id   18b8039232befab6d24d6e5745557bd3
#
_cell.length_a   1.000
_cell.length_b   1.000
_cell.length_c   1.000
_cell.angle_alpha   90.00
_cell.angle_beta   90.00
_cell.angle_gamma   90.00
#
_symmetry.space_group_name_H-M   'P 1'
#
loop_
_entity.id
_entity.type
_entity.pdbx_description
1 polymer ?
#
loop_
_entity_poly.entity_id
_entity_poly.type
_entity_poly.pdbx_seq_one_letter_code
_entity_poly.pdbx_strand_id
1 'polypeptide(L)'
;MNFELISDYKPTGDQPEAIAQLTEGVLNHVPAQTLLGVTGSGKTFTIANVIKNVNKPTLILSHNKTLAAQLYGEFKNFFPNNAVEYYVSYYDYYQPEAYLPSTDTYIEKDLAINEEIDKLRLAATSSLLSGRKDVIVVSSVSCIYGMGNPADFYNNVIDIKKGKLLDRNVFLRKLVDSLYVRNDVELNRGNFRVKGDTVDIYLAYNDNVLRVMFWDDEIDGIEEVDPVSGHRLSSFDEYKIYPANLFMTTKESTLRAIHQIEDDLKKQVDFFEENGKPYEAKRLYERVTYDMEMLRELGHCSGIENYSRYFDGREPGTRPYCLLDFFPEDFLIVIDESHVSVPQIRAMYGGDRARKENLVEYGFRLPAAMDNRPLKFEEFQEMAKQVIYVSATPADYELIQSEGVVVEQVIRPTGLLDPIIEVRPSLNQIDDLMEEIQQRIEKEERTLVTTLTKRMAEELTEYLLNNGIRCNYIHSDVDTLERVKIMDELRQGIYDVLIGVNLLREGLDLPEVSLVAILDADKEGFLRSHRSLTQTAGRAARNVNGKVIMYADKITDSMQQTIDETNRRREKQLAYNEAHGITPQQIKKNRTNILVDSHTETTSKEPKAYTETTGTMTAAADPIVTYMSKDQLKRSIERTRKLMQEAAKNLDFIEAAQYRDELIRLEELLKEK
;
A
#
# COMPACT_ATOMS: atom_id res chain seq x y z
N MET A 1 -20.41 -10.68 12.55
CA MET A 1 -20.80 -9.27 12.36
C MET A 1 -20.98 -9.04 10.88
N ASN A 2 -21.87 -8.13 10.47
CA ASN A 2 -22.08 -7.77 9.08
C ASN A 2 -21.42 -6.42 8.82
N PHE A 3 -21.11 -6.13 7.56
CA PHE A 3 -20.64 -4.81 7.18
C PHE A 3 -21.74 -3.77 7.29
N GLU A 4 -21.44 -2.66 7.97
CA GLU A 4 -22.32 -1.51 8.12
C GLU A 4 -21.70 -0.32 7.41
N LEU A 5 -22.23 0.00 6.21
CA LEU A 5 -21.80 1.17 5.45
C LEU A 5 -22.46 2.43 6.01
N ILE A 6 -21.64 3.35 6.51
CA ILE A 6 -22.06 4.66 6.99
C ILE A 6 -21.60 5.71 6.00
N SER A 7 -22.54 6.42 5.36
CA SER A 7 -22.22 7.44 4.38
C SER A 7 -23.40 8.39 4.17
N ASP A 8 -23.10 9.68 4.05
CA ASP A 8 -24.07 10.71 3.63
C ASP A 8 -24.32 10.71 2.11
N TYR A 9 -23.53 9.91 1.36
CA TYR A 9 -23.63 9.80 -0.08
C TYR A 9 -24.64 8.73 -0.50
N LYS A 10 -25.26 8.95 -1.66
CA LYS A 10 -26.10 7.95 -2.32
C LYS A 10 -25.52 7.60 -3.69
N PRO A 11 -25.68 6.35 -4.13
CA PRO A 11 -25.26 5.97 -5.48
C PRO A 11 -25.96 6.80 -6.55
N THR A 12 -25.18 7.35 -7.48
CA THR A 12 -25.66 8.22 -8.57
C THR A 12 -25.01 7.82 -9.90
N GLY A 13 -25.55 8.30 -11.01
CA GLY A 13 -25.04 7.99 -12.34
C GLY A 13 -25.10 6.51 -12.67
N ASP A 14 -23.97 5.94 -13.08
CA ASP A 14 -23.83 4.51 -13.39
C ASP A 14 -23.64 3.64 -12.12
N GLN A 15 -23.43 4.24 -10.94
CA GLN A 15 -23.12 3.50 -9.71
C GLN A 15 -24.20 2.50 -9.30
N PRO A 16 -25.52 2.81 -9.32
CA PRO A 16 -26.55 1.85 -8.91
C PRO A 16 -26.52 0.56 -9.74
N GLU A 17 -26.35 0.69 -11.05
CA GLU A 17 -26.29 -0.44 -11.98
C GLU A 17 -24.99 -1.23 -11.80
N ALA A 18 -23.85 -0.55 -11.67
CA ALA A 18 -22.56 -1.16 -11.42
C ALA A 18 -22.55 -1.96 -10.11
N ILE A 19 -23.11 -1.40 -9.02
CA ILE A 19 -23.25 -2.08 -7.73
C ILE A 19 -24.11 -3.35 -7.90
N ALA A 20 -25.24 -3.25 -8.60
CA ALA A 20 -26.13 -4.40 -8.78
C ALA A 20 -25.44 -5.53 -9.57
N GLN A 21 -24.84 -5.21 -10.72
CA GLN A 21 -24.15 -6.18 -11.57
C GLN A 21 -22.98 -6.87 -10.86
N LEU A 22 -22.10 -6.09 -10.21
CA LEU A 22 -20.96 -6.64 -9.48
C LEU A 22 -21.40 -7.48 -8.28
N THR A 23 -22.41 -7.05 -7.54
CA THR A 23 -22.98 -7.81 -6.41
C THR A 23 -23.54 -9.15 -6.89
N GLU A 24 -24.35 -9.15 -7.94
CA GLU A 24 -24.94 -10.35 -8.54
C GLU A 24 -23.85 -11.32 -8.99
N GLY A 25 -22.81 -10.83 -9.68
CA GLY A 25 -21.69 -11.65 -10.13
C GLY A 25 -20.97 -12.31 -8.95
N VAL A 26 -20.70 -11.60 -7.86
CA VAL A 26 -20.05 -12.18 -6.67
C VAL A 26 -20.96 -13.23 -6.01
N LEU A 27 -22.24 -12.98 -5.88
CA LEU A 27 -23.19 -13.92 -5.29
C LEU A 27 -23.38 -15.18 -6.16
N ASN A 28 -23.26 -15.04 -7.46
CA ASN A 28 -23.29 -16.14 -8.43
C ASN A 28 -21.94 -16.84 -8.61
N HIS A 29 -20.96 -16.52 -7.77
CA HIS A 29 -19.60 -17.10 -7.82
C HIS A 29 -18.87 -16.91 -9.15
N VAL A 30 -19.12 -15.82 -9.86
CA VAL A 30 -18.35 -15.46 -11.07
C VAL A 30 -16.90 -15.26 -10.67
N PRO A 31 -15.92 -15.97 -11.30
CA PRO A 31 -14.53 -15.94 -10.87
C PRO A 31 -13.86 -14.57 -11.03
N ALA A 32 -14.21 -13.85 -12.09
CA ALA A 32 -13.62 -12.58 -12.42
C ALA A 32 -14.61 -11.60 -13.02
N GLN A 33 -14.57 -10.36 -12.57
CA GLN A 33 -15.37 -9.25 -13.09
C GLN A 33 -14.48 -8.04 -13.30
N THR A 34 -14.78 -7.20 -14.29
CA THR A 34 -14.06 -5.97 -14.57
C THR A 34 -14.96 -4.77 -14.42
N LEU A 35 -14.58 -3.84 -13.52
CA LEU A 35 -15.19 -2.51 -13.40
C LEU A 35 -14.33 -1.50 -14.17
N LEU A 36 -14.84 -1.02 -15.31
CA LEU A 36 -14.28 0.12 -16.03
C LEU A 36 -14.83 1.40 -15.40
N GLY A 37 -14.04 2.00 -14.51
CA GLY A 37 -14.44 3.22 -13.83
C GLY A 37 -13.48 4.38 -14.10
N VAL A 38 -13.97 5.45 -14.72
CA VAL A 38 -13.17 6.64 -14.98
C VAL A 38 -12.78 7.33 -13.66
N THR A 39 -11.70 8.10 -13.69
CA THR A 39 -11.28 8.90 -12.54
C THR A 39 -12.39 9.88 -12.13
N GLY A 40 -12.75 9.90 -10.84
CA GLY A 40 -13.80 10.76 -10.30
C GLY A 40 -15.22 10.24 -10.48
N SER A 41 -15.40 8.98 -10.92
CA SER A 41 -16.73 8.36 -10.96
C SER A 41 -17.17 7.76 -9.62
N GLY A 42 -16.30 7.74 -8.60
CA GLY A 42 -16.61 7.20 -7.27
C GLY A 42 -16.48 5.67 -7.19
N LYS A 43 -15.47 5.10 -7.82
CA LYS A 43 -15.21 3.64 -7.82
C LYS A 43 -15.13 3.06 -6.40
N THR A 44 -14.43 3.73 -5.49
CA THR A 44 -14.29 3.29 -4.09
C THR A 44 -15.63 3.13 -3.40
N PHE A 45 -16.54 4.09 -3.60
CA PHE A 45 -17.89 4.04 -3.04
C PHE A 45 -18.73 2.90 -3.63
N THR A 46 -18.60 2.65 -4.94
CA THR A 46 -19.22 1.50 -5.60
C THR A 46 -18.74 0.19 -4.99
N ILE A 47 -17.44 0.00 -4.84
CA ILE A 47 -16.85 -1.20 -4.21
C ILE A 47 -17.29 -1.33 -2.74
N ALA A 48 -17.35 -0.23 -1.97
CA ALA A 48 -17.85 -0.25 -0.60
C ALA A 48 -19.30 -0.78 -0.51
N ASN A 49 -20.17 -0.35 -1.43
CA ASN A 49 -21.53 -0.87 -1.51
C ASN A 49 -21.59 -2.35 -1.91
N VAL A 50 -20.74 -2.79 -2.84
CA VAL A 50 -20.63 -4.21 -3.19
C VAL A 50 -20.19 -5.03 -1.97
N ILE A 51 -19.15 -4.62 -1.25
CA ILE A 51 -18.66 -5.30 -0.05
C ILE A 51 -19.78 -5.43 1.01
N LYS A 52 -20.51 -4.33 1.26
CA LYS A 52 -21.67 -4.35 2.16
C LYS A 52 -22.70 -5.39 1.73
N ASN A 53 -23.03 -5.43 0.43
CA ASN A 53 -24.08 -6.29 -0.09
C ASN A 53 -23.71 -7.78 -0.06
N VAL A 54 -22.45 -8.12 -0.38
CA VAL A 54 -21.96 -9.51 -0.43
C VAL A 54 -21.53 -10.03 0.93
N ASN A 55 -21.18 -9.15 1.87
CA ASN A 55 -20.80 -9.46 3.24
C ASN A 55 -19.70 -10.53 3.36
N LYS A 56 -18.63 -10.42 2.56
CA LYS A 56 -17.47 -11.31 2.56
C LYS A 56 -16.22 -10.58 3.03
N PRO A 57 -15.30 -11.23 3.76
CA PRO A 57 -13.97 -10.70 3.97
C PRO A 57 -13.34 -10.29 2.65
N THR A 58 -12.73 -9.12 2.60
CA THR A 58 -12.26 -8.55 1.33
C THR A 58 -10.81 -8.09 1.44
N LEU A 59 -9.99 -8.51 0.47
CA LEU A 59 -8.66 -7.99 0.23
C LEU A 59 -8.73 -6.94 -0.89
N ILE A 60 -8.30 -5.72 -0.58
CA ILE A 60 -8.15 -4.64 -1.57
C ILE A 60 -6.67 -4.46 -1.88
N LEU A 61 -6.29 -4.70 -3.12
CA LEU A 61 -4.93 -4.68 -3.59
C LEU A 61 -4.64 -3.42 -4.39
N SER A 62 -3.60 -2.70 -4.01
CA SER A 62 -3.14 -1.48 -4.67
C SER A 62 -1.67 -1.62 -5.09
N HIS A 63 -1.26 -0.92 -6.14
CA HIS A 63 0.10 -1.04 -6.68
C HIS A 63 1.17 -0.28 -5.88
N ASN A 64 0.80 0.63 -4.97
CA ASN A 64 1.75 1.36 -4.12
C ASN A 64 1.19 1.68 -2.73
N LYS A 65 2.09 2.06 -1.79
CA LYS A 65 1.73 2.40 -0.40
C LYS A 65 0.82 3.62 -0.32
N THR A 66 1.05 4.61 -1.16
CA THR A 66 0.32 5.90 -1.18
C THR A 66 -1.16 5.70 -1.48
N LEU A 67 -1.45 4.98 -2.56
CA LEU A 67 -2.82 4.67 -2.94
C LEU A 67 -3.47 3.71 -1.94
N ALA A 68 -2.72 2.74 -1.41
CA ALA A 68 -3.21 1.87 -0.35
C ALA A 68 -3.62 2.65 0.90
N ALA A 69 -2.83 3.66 1.33
CA ALA A 69 -3.17 4.49 2.47
C ALA A 69 -4.42 5.34 2.22
N GLN A 70 -4.56 5.90 1.02
CA GLN A 70 -5.77 6.63 0.63
C GLN A 70 -7.00 5.73 0.69
N LEU A 71 -6.95 4.55 0.06
CA LEU A 71 -8.05 3.58 0.08
C LEU A 71 -8.38 3.14 1.51
N TYR A 72 -7.37 2.88 2.34
CA TYR A 72 -7.57 2.58 3.75
C TYR A 72 -8.36 3.67 4.47
N GLY A 73 -7.98 4.95 4.29
CA GLY A 73 -8.69 6.08 4.88
C GLY A 73 -10.14 6.18 4.40
N GLU A 74 -10.38 6.02 3.10
CA GLU A 74 -11.73 6.04 2.52
C GLU A 74 -12.60 4.89 3.06
N PHE A 75 -12.09 3.64 3.07
CA PHE A 75 -12.82 2.50 3.61
C PHE A 75 -13.04 2.58 5.12
N LYS A 76 -12.08 3.14 5.87
CA LYS A 76 -12.24 3.39 7.31
C LYS A 76 -13.38 4.36 7.60
N ASN A 77 -13.54 5.39 6.75
CA ASN A 77 -14.65 6.34 6.86
C ASN A 77 -16.00 5.69 6.49
N PHE A 78 -16.02 4.80 5.49
CA PHE A 78 -17.24 4.09 5.10
C PHE A 78 -17.66 3.00 6.10
N PHE A 79 -16.70 2.37 6.77
CA PHE A 79 -16.90 1.26 7.70
C PHE A 79 -16.28 1.52 9.07
N PRO A 80 -16.69 2.58 9.79
CA PRO A 80 -16.06 2.97 11.06
C PRO A 80 -16.23 1.91 12.16
N ASN A 81 -17.28 1.09 12.09
CA ASN A 81 -17.62 0.05 13.09
C ASN A 81 -17.10 -1.35 12.71
N ASN A 82 -16.51 -1.51 11.53
CA ASN A 82 -15.98 -2.78 11.05
C ASN A 82 -14.45 -2.81 11.08
N ALA A 83 -13.86 -3.99 10.90
CA ALA A 83 -12.41 -4.13 10.85
C ALA A 83 -11.90 -3.72 9.47
N VAL A 84 -11.37 -2.52 9.37
CA VAL A 84 -10.63 -2.05 8.19
C VAL A 84 -9.16 -1.97 8.59
N GLU A 85 -8.34 -2.79 7.94
CA GLU A 85 -6.94 -3.03 8.28
C GLU A 85 -6.01 -2.61 7.15
N TYR A 86 -4.77 -2.27 7.51
CA TYR A 86 -3.75 -1.82 6.58
C TYR A 86 -2.56 -2.78 6.56
N TYR A 87 -2.20 -3.27 5.37
CA TYR A 87 -1.13 -4.25 5.23
C TYR A 87 -0.21 -3.90 4.06
N VAL A 88 0.89 -3.22 4.33
CA VAL A 88 1.91 -2.87 3.34
C VAL A 88 3.30 -3.30 3.79
N SER A 89 4.33 -3.05 3.01
CA SER A 89 5.72 -3.28 3.43
C SER A 89 6.03 -2.41 4.65
N TYR A 90 6.54 -3.04 5.72
CA TYR A 90 6.89 -2.37 6.98
C TYR A 90 8.29 -1.76 6.97
N TYR A 91 8.95 -1.74 5.82
CA TYR A 91 10.24 -1.07 5.67
C TYR A 91 10.07 0.38 5.21
N ASP A 92 10.65 1.33 5.94
CA ASP A 92 10.80 2.71 5.50
C ASP A 92 11.91 2.81 4.45
N TYR A 93 13.00 2.07 4.69
CA TYR A 93 14.09 1.85 3.77
C TYR A 93 14.37 0.37 3.64
N TYR A 94 14.61 -0.11 2.42
CA TYR A 94 14.93 -1.50 2.16
C TYR A 94 15.93 -1.62 1.00
N GLN A 95 17.16 -2.03 1.33
CA GLN A 95 18.15 -2.47 0.37
C GLN A 95 18.28 -4.00 0.45
N PRO A 96 17.82 -4.74 -0.57
CA PRO A 96 17.93 -6.18 -0.56
C PRO A 96 19.40 -6.63 -0.68
N GLU A 97 19.75 -7.72 0.01
CA GLU A 97 21.02 -8.40 -0.18
C GLU A 97 21.16 -8.83 -1.64
N ALA A 98 22.29 -8.54 -2.26
CA ALA A 98 22.56 -8.90 -3.65
C ALA A 98 24.05 -9.13 -3.90
N TYR A 99 24.37 -9.91 -4.94
CA TYR A 99 25.72 -10.03 -5.46
C TYR A 99 25.72 -9.77 -6.96
N LEU A 100 26.64 -8.92 -7.38
CA LEU A 100 26.86 -8.52 -8.77
C LEU A 100 28.14 -9.17 -9.31
N PRO A 101 28.04 -10.30 -10.02
CA PRO A 101 29.21 -11.04 -10.50
C PRO A 101 30.10 -10.23 -11.44
N SER A 102 29.50 -9.31 -12.22
CA SER A 102 30.24 -8.47 -13.20
C SER A 102 31.24 -7.51 -12.56
N THR A 103 30.99 -7.08 -11.33
CA THR A 103 31.80 -6.12 -10.58
C THR A 103 32.40 -6.71 -9.32
N ASP A 104 32.17 -8.00 -9.04
CA ASP A 104 32.53 -8.69 -7.77
C ASP A 104 32.08 -7.89 -6.54
N THR A 105 30.86 -7.36 -6.59
CA THR A 105 30.33 -6.48 -5.55
C THR A 105 29.24 -7.19 -4.76
N TYR A 106 29.46 -7.38 -3.46
CA TYR A 106 28.43 -7.83 -2.52
C TYR A 106 27.76 -6.61 -1.89
N ILE A 107 26.43 -6.59 -1.96
CA ILE A 107 25.58 -5.58 -1.36
C ILE A 107 24.93 -6.21 -0.13
N GLU A 108 25.28 -5.70 1.04
CA GLU A 108 24.68 -6.16 2.28
C GLU A 108 23.23 -5.69 2.40
N LYS A 109 22.41 -6.51 3.06
CA LYS A 109 21.03 -6.14 3.37
C LYS A 109 21.04 -4.99 4.37
N ASP A 110 20.33 -3.91 4.03
CA ASP A 110 20.10 -2.77 4.91
C ASP A 110 18.61 -2.44 4.96
N LEU A 111 18.09 -2.16 6.14
CA LEU A 111 16.66 -1.91 6.34
C LEU A 111 16.38 -1.07 7.58
N ALA A 112 15.33 -0.27 7.48
CA ALA A 112 14.72 0.41 8.61
C ALA A 112 13.26 -0.06 8.74
N ILE A 113 12.88 -0.56 9.92
CA ILE A 113 11.54 -1.08 10.20
C ILE A 113 10.67 0.04 10.75
N ASN A 114 9.49 0.23 10.14
CA ASN A 114 8.44 1.06 10.68
C ASN A 114 7.56 0.24 11.63
N GLU A 115 7.73 0.47 12.94
CA GLU A 115 6.99 -0.28 13.96
C GLU A 115 5.49 0.01 13.97
N GLU A 116 5.06 1.17 13.46
CA GLU A 116 3.64 1.48 13.37
C GLU A 116 2.97 0.64 12.27
N ILE A 117 3.65 0.47 11.13
CA ILE A 117 3.17 -0.44 10.08
C ILE A 117 3.23 -1.90 10.54
N ASP A 118 4.27 -2.28 11.30
CA ASP A 118 4.35 -3.65 11.85
C ASP A 118 3.17 -3.95 12.77
N LYS A 119 2.79 -3.01 13.64
CA LYS A 119 1.56 -3.07 14.45
C LYS A 119 0.31 -3.28 13.58
N LEU A 120 0.16 -2.50 12.52
CA LEU A 120 -1.00 -2.60 11.62
C LEU A 120 -1.05 -3.94 10.88
N ARG A 121 0.10 -4.50 10.54
CA ARG A 121 0.20 -5.86 9.95
C ARG A 121 -0.25 -6.93 10.94
N LEU A 122 0.19 -6.84 12.20
CA LEU A 122 -0.27 -7.72 13.27
C LEU A 122 -1.78 -7.57 13.53
N ALA A 123 -2.30 -6.34 13.50
CA ALA A 123 -3.74 -6.09 13.62
C ALA A 123 -4.53 -6.78 12.49
N ALA A 124 -4.07 -6.65 11.25
CA ALA A 124 -4.70 -7.28 10.09
C ALA A 124 -4.75 -8.82 10.23
N THR A 125 -3.64 -9.46 10.58
CA THR A 125 -3.59 -10.92 10.78
C THR A 125 -4.46 -11.38 11.96
N SER A 126 -4.45 -10.63 13.06
CA SER A 126 -5.29 -10.91 14.23
C SER A 126 -6.79 -10.80 13.90
N SER A 127 -7.18 -9.76 13.18
CA SER A 127 -8.55 -9.56 12.72
C SER A 127 -9.02 -10.69 11.80
N LEU A 128 -8.19 -11.14 10.86
CA LEU A 128 -8.52 -12.25 9.95
C LEU A 128 -8.71 -13.58 10.71
N LEU A 129 -7.85 -13.86 11.71
CA LEU A 129 -7.92 -15.10 12.50
C LEU A 129 -8.92 -15.04 13.66
N SER A 130 -9.53 -13.89 13.92
CA SER A 130 -10.54 -13.74 14.98
C SER A 130 -11.87 -14.47 14.72
N GLY A 131 -12.08 -14.93 13.47
CA GLY A 131 -13.34 -15.51 13.01
C GLY A 131 -14.38 -14.48 12.57
N ARG A 132 -14.03 -13.18 12.55
CA ARG A 132 -14.87 -12.11 11.98
C ARG A 132 -15.00 -12.30 10.46
N LYS A 133 -16.17 -11.97 9.94
CA LYS A 133 -16.43 -11.93 8.49
C LYS A 133 -16.42 -10.51 7.93
N ASP A 134 -16.50 -9.51 8.79
CA ASP A 134 -16.56 -8.09 8.47
C ASP A 134 -15.16 -7.46 8.49
N VAL A 135 -14.22 -8.05 7.74
CA VAL A 135 -12.82 -7.60 7.65
C VAL A 135 -12.50 -7.15 6.24
N ILE A 136 -12.00 -5.93 6.11
CA ILE A 136 -11.40 -5.39 4.88
C ILE A 136 -9.91 -5.19 5.16
N VAL A 137 -9.05 -5.79 4.33
CA VAL A 137 -7.60 -5.53 4.37
C VAL A 137 -7.21 -4.78 3.13
N VAL A 138 -6.70 -3.56 3.30
CA VAL A 138 -6.13 -2.78 2.20
C VAL A 138 -4.63 -3.02 2.17
N SER A 139 -4.13 -3.53 1.06
CA SER A 139 -2.74 -3.98 0.93
C SER A 139 -2.07 -3.46 -0.35
N SER A 140 -0.75 -3.37 -0.29
CA SER A 140 0.10 -3.32 -1.48
C SER A 140 0.44 -4.75 -1.94
N VAL A 141 1.23 -4.89 -3.01
CA VAL A 141 1.72 -6.21 -3.46
C VAL A 141 2.57 -6.96 -2.41
N SER A 142 2.89 -6.33 -1.28
CA SER A 142 3.56 -7.02 -0.16
C SER A 142 2.77 -8.20 0.41
N CYS A 143 1.47 -8.29 0.16
CA CYS A 143 0.62 -9.40 0.59
C CYS A 143 1.00 -10.77 -0.01
N ILE A 144 1.73 -10.79 -1.14
CA ILE A 144 2.18 -12.03 -1.80
C ILE A 144 3.55 -12.51 -1.30
N TYR A 145 4.21 -11.77 -0.42
CA TYR A 145 5.50 -12.16 0.17
C TYR A 145 5.32 -13.06 1.38
N GLY A 146 6.37 -13.84 1.65
CA GLY A 146 6.39 -14.82 2.73
C GLY A 146 6.08 -14.23 4.11
N MET A 147 5.25 -14.97 4.85
CA MET A 147 4.86 -14.71 6.23
C MET A 147 5.03 -15.98 7.06
N GLY A 148 4.86 -15.87 8.37
CA GLY A 148 4.75 -17.04 9.25
C GLY A 148 3.54 -17.91 8.92
N ASN A 149 3.57 -19.15 9.40
CA ASN A 149 2.48 -20.11 9.23
C ASN A 149 1.22 -19.66 10.01
N PRO A 150 0.05 -19.50 9.36
CA PRO A 150 -1.18 -19.11 10.05
C PRO A 150 -1.59 -20.07 11.18
N ALA A 151 -1.33 -21.37 11.01
CA ALA A 151 -1.65 -22.37 12.03
C ALA A 151 -0.79 -22.20 13.29
N ASP A 152 0.50 -21.94 13.14
CA ASP A 152 1.39 -21.68 14.26
C ASP A 152 1.02 -20.40 15.01
N PHE A 153 0.65 -19.36 14.25
CA PHE A 153 0.16 -18.12 14.84
C PHE A 153 -1.14 -18.34 15.63
N TYR A 154 -2.10 -19.07 15.06
CA TYR A 154 -3.38 -19.37 15.71
C TYR A 154 -3.23 -20.27 16.93
N ASN A 155 -2.36 -21.27 16.90
CA ASN A 155 -2.12 -22.19 18.01
C ASN A 155 -1.51 -21.51 19.24
N ASN A 156 -0.87 -20.34 19.06
CA ASN A 156 -0.30 -19.53 20.13
C ASN A 156 -1.22 -18.39 20.60
N VAL A 157 -2.47 -18.37 20.17
CA VAL A 157 -3.50 -17.45 20.70
C VAL A 157 -3.87 -17.89 22.11
N ILE A 158 -3.93 -16.93 23.05
CA ILE A 158 -4.28 -17.19 24.45
C ILE A 158 -5.72 -16.76 24.66
N ASP A 159 -6.62 -17.73 24.88
CA ASP A 159 -8.01 -17.48 25.24
C ASP A 159 -8.16 -17.32 26.75
N ILE A 160 -8.57 -16.13 27.19
CA ILE A 160 -8.86 -15.83 28.59
C ILE A 160 -10.34 -15.47 28.75
N LYS A 161 -10.88 -15.85 29.90
CA LYS A 161 -12.29 -15.61 30.27
C LYS A 161 -12.39 -15.32 31.74
N LYS A 162 -13.20 -14.34 32.12
CA LYS A 162 -13.53 -14.04 33.52
C LYS A 162 -14.13 -15.26 34.19
N GLY A 163 -13.70 -15.58 35.41
CA GLY A 163 -14.09 -16.76 36.15
C GLY A 163 -13.41 -18.07 35.72
N LYS A 164 -12.46 -18.01 34.76
CA LYS A 164 -11.69 -19.18 34.33
C LYS A 164 -10.56 -19.46 35.33
N LEU A 165 -10.49 -20.71 35.82
CA LEU A 165 -9.32 -21.16 36.57
C LEU A 165 -8.12 -21.27 35.65
N LEU A 166 -7.11 -20.47 35.90
CA LEU A 166 -5.83 -20.42 35.15
C LEU A 166 -4.74 -19.95 36.10
N ASP A 167 -3.83 -20.85 36.46
CA ASP A 167 -2.65 -20.50 37.24
C ASP A 167 -1.89 -19.34 36.57
N ARG A 168 -1.58 -18.31 37.35
CA ARG A 168 -0.91 -17.10 36.86
C ARG A 168 0.45 -17.41 36.20
N ASN A 169 1.23 -18.32 36.76
CA ASN A 169 2.54 -18.66 36.21
C ASN A 169 2.40 -19.40 34.86
N VAL A 170 1.36 -20.21 34.71
CA VAL A 170 1.03 -20.85 33.44
C VAL A 170 0.63 -19.79 32.42
N PHE A 171 -0.15 -18.79 32.81
CA PHE A 171 -0.49 -17.67 31.96
C PHE A 171 0.74 -16.87 31.52
N LEU A 172 1.65 -16.56 32.45
CA LEU A 172 2.90 -15.84 32.12
C LEU A 172 3.79 -16.63 31.16
N ARG A 173 3.87 -17.95 31.29
CA ARG A 173 4.58 -18.81 30.33
C ARG A 173 3.96 -18.74 28.94
N LYS A 174 2.63 -18.81 28.85
CA LYS A 174 1.93 -18.66 27.57
C LYS A 174 2.20 -17.31 26.90
N LEU A 175 2.31 -16.22 27.67
CA LEU A 175 2.70 -14.91 27.13
C LEU A 175 4.13 -14.96 26.53
N VAL A 176 5.07 -15.58 27.22
CA VAL A 176 6.44 -15.75 26.71
C VAL A 176 6.46 -16.64 25.46
N ASP A 177 5.69 -17.74 25.46
CA ASP A 177 5.55 -18.62 24.29
C ASP A 177 4.92 -17.89 23.10
N SER A 178 4.04 -16.90 23.36
CA SER A 178 3.45 -15.99 22.35
C SER A 178 4.33 -14.78 22.03
N LEU A 179 5.61 -14.82 22.40
CA LEU A 179 6.66 -13.85 22.13
C LEU A 179 6.49 -12.48 22.81
N TYR A 180 5.70 -12.39 23.87
CA TYR A 180 5.70 -11.21 24.74
C TYR A 180 6.90 -11.24 25.67
N VAL A 181 7.54 -10.10 25.87
CA VAL A 181 8.74 -9.95 26.72
C VAL A 181 8.35 -9.35 28.06
N ARG A 182 8.80 -9.96 29.17
CA ARG A 182 8.59 -9.40 30.50
C ARG A 182 9.48 -8.18 30.70
N ASN A 183 8.89 -7.06 31.03
CA ASN A 183 9.58 -5.84 31.41
C ASN A 183 8.79 -5.11 32.51
N ASP A 184 9.27 -5.21 33.74
CA ASP A 184 8.59 -4.62 34.91
C ASP A 184 8.94 -3.12 35.11
N VAL A 185 9.95 -2.62 34.37
CA VAL A 185 10.41 -1.22 34.45
C VAL A 185 9.70 -0.33 33.46
N GLU A 186 9.72 -0.70 32.19
CA GLU A 186 9.12 0.06 31.11
C GLU A 186 8.19 -0.84 30.29
N LEU A 187 6.91 -0.44 30.18
CA LEU A 187 5.91 -1.22 29.46
C LEU A 187 5.78 -0.66 28.03
N ASN A 188 6.50 -1.27 27.11
CA ASN A 188 6.44 -0.99 25.68
C ASN A 188 5.57 -2.02 24.95
N ARG A 189 5.21 -1.75 23.70
CA ARG A 189 4.43 -2.64 22.86
C ARG A 189 5.12 -4.02 22.72
N GLY A 190 4.36 -5.10 22.85
CA GLY A 190 4.89 -6.46 22.89
C GLY A 190 5.48 -6.87 24.24
N ASN A 191 5.38 -6.01 25.26
CA ASN A 191 5.85 -6.33 26.61
C ASN A 191 4.69 -6.59 27.56
N PHE A 192 4.96 -7.32 28.63
CA PHE A 192 4.07 -7.43 29.77
C PHE A 192 4.82 -7.17 31.08
N ARG A 193 4.10 -6.69 32.07
CA ARG A 193 4.61 -6.51 33.45
C ARG A 193 3.67 -7.13 34.47
N VAL A 194 4.23 -7.48 35.61
CA VAL A 194 3.48 -8.10 36.71
C VAL A 194 3.56 -7.18 37.94
N LYS A 195 2.39 -6.80 38.46
CA LYS A 195 2.28 -6.02 39.70
C LYS A 195 1.29 -6.69 40.64
N GLY A 196 1.79 -7.47 41.61
CA GLY A 196 0.94 -8.25 42.51
C GLY A 196 0.11 -9.28 41.73
N ASP A 197 -1.18 -9.21 41.85
CA ASP A 197 -2.14 -10.11 41.17
C ASP A 197 -2.61 -9.56 39.81
N THR A 198 -1.98 -8.50 39.32
CA THR A 198 -2.33 -7.86 38.05
C THR A 198 -1.23 -8.05 37.02
N VAL A 199 -1.61 -8.43 35.81
CA VAL A 199 -0.73 -8.54 34.66
C VAL A 199 -1.19 -7.53 33.61
N ASP A 200 -0.34 -6.55 33.33
CA ASP A 200 -0.53 -5.55 32.28
C ASP A 200 0.22 -6.01 31.01
N ILE A 201 -0.48 -6.12 29.89
CA ILE A 201 0.07 -6.59 28.61
C ILE A 201 -0.13 -5.48 27.59
N TYR A 202 0.97 -4.89 27.09
CA TYR A 202 0.87 -3.95 26.00
C TYR A 202 0.80 -4.74 24.69
N LEU A 203 -0.40 -4.81 24.12
CA LEU A 203 -0.68 -5.61 22.95
C LEU A 203 0.17 -5.17 21.74
N ALA A 204 0.73 -6.12 21.02
CA ALA A 204 1.61 -5.83 19.86
C ALA A 204 0.84 -5.24 18.67
N TYR A 205 -0.46 -5.50 18.59
CA TYR A 205 -1.37 -5.13 17.50
C TYR A 205 -2.36 -4.02 17.86
N ASN A 206 -2.24 -3.40 19.05
CA ASN A 206 -3.14 -2.37 19.54
C ASN A 206 -2.36 -1.26 20.26
N ASP A 207 -2.97 -0.10 20.42
CA ASP A 207 -2.39 1.05 21.14
C ASP A 207 -2.69 1.05 22.63
N ASN A 208 -3.48 0.09 23.11
CA ASN A 208 -3.93 -0.01 24.48
C ASN A 208 -3.28 -1.19 25.22
N VAL A 209 -3.31 -1.13 26.54
CA VAL A 209 -2.83 -2.17 27.43
C VAL A 209 -4.00 -3.03 27.89
N LEU A 210 -3.87 -4.33 27.77
CA LEU A 210 -4.81 -5.29 28.36
C LEU A 210 -4.35 -5.58 29.78
N ARG A 211 -5.22 -5.32 30.73
CA ARG A 211 -5.05 -5.61 32.17
C ARG A 211 -5.82 -6.83 32.55
N VAL A 212 -5.13 -7.86 33.02
CA VAL A 212 -5.73 -9.10 33.54
C VAL A 212 -5.50 -9.16 35.04
N MET A 213 -6.59 -9.22 35.80
CA MET A 213 -6.58 -9.28 37.25
C MET A 213 -6.87 -10.72 37.70
N PHE A 214 -6.06 -11.21 38.62
CA PHE A 214 -6.18 -12.54 39.20
C PHE A 214 -6.69 -12.46 40.66
N TRP A 215 -7.52 -13.40 41.06
CA TRP A 215 -7.82 -13.71 42.44
C TRP A 215 -7.42 -15.16 42.67
N ASP A 216 -6.27 -15.35 43.32
CA ASP A 216 -5.59 -16.65 43.42
C ASP A 216 -5.31 -17.23 42.01
N ASP A 217 -5.87 -18.37 41.67
CA ASP A 217 -5.76 -19.02 40.35
C ASP A 217 -6.96 -18.77 39.41
N GLU A 218 -7.76 -17.75 39.68
CA GLU A 218 -8.92 -17.40 38.88
C GLU A 218 -8.78 -16.01 38.25
N ILE A 219 -9.20 -15.85 37.00
CA ILE A 219 -9.26 -14.54 36.35
C ILE A 219 -10.48 -13.79 36.87
N ASP A 220 -10.26 -12.77 37.70
CA ASP A 220 -11.30 -11.92 38.29
C ASP A 220 -11.78 -10.82 37.35
N GLY A 221 -10.90 -10.27 36.53
CA GLY A 221 -11.25 -9.21 35.59
C GLY A 221 -10.33 -9.09 34.41
N ILE A 222 -10.87 -8.59 33.28
CA ILE A 222 -10.17 -8.30 32.05
C ILE A 222 -10.57 -6.90 31.62
N GLU A 223 -9.63 -5.99 31.57
CA GLU A 223 -9.87 -4.59 31.25
C GLU A 223 -8.89 -4.08 30.19
N GLU A 224 -9.36 -3.19 29.34
CA GLU A 224 -8.50 -2.39 28.46
C GLU A 224 -8.25 -1.06 29.13
N VAL A 225 -6.98 -0.66 29.20
CA VAL A 225 -6.56 0.58 29.84
C VAL A 225 -5.67 1.41 28.91
N ASP A 226 -5.76 2.72 29.05
CA ASP A 226 -4.88 3.63 28.35
C ASP A 226 -3.45 3.51 28.90
N PRO A 227 -2.44 3.33 28.04
CA PRO A 227 -1.05 3.09 28.49
C PRO A 227 -0.41 4.27 29.23
N VAL A 228 -0.87 5.51 29.00
CA VAL A 228 -0.32 6.73 29.58
C VAL A 228 -1.00 7.06 30.89
N SER A 229 -2.33 7.18 30.87
CA SER A 229 -3.11 7.57 32.05
C SER A 229 -3.46 6.42 32.98
N GLY A 230 -3.43 5.17 32.48
CA GLY A 230 -3.88 3.98 33.20
C GLY A 230 -5.39 3.92 33.42
N HIS A 231 -6.16 4.84 32.84
CA HIS A 231 -7.60 4.83 32.95
C HIS A 231 -8.22 3.65 32.17
N ARG A 232 -9.23 3.04 32.78
CA ARG A 232 -10.01 1.99 32.14
C ARG A 232 -10.83 2.56 30.98
N LEU A 233 -10.65 1.94 29.79
CA LEU A 233 -11.38 2.25 28.57
C LEU A 233 -12.58 1.33 28.39
N SER A 234 -12.38 0.03 28.60
CA SER A 234 -13.42 -0.99 28.45
C SER A 234 -13.16 -2.19 29.37
N SER A 235 -14.16 -3.06 29.53
CA SER A 235 -14.05 -4.32 30.26
C SER A 235 -14.65 -5.46 29.43
N PHE A 236 -14.10 -6.66 29.57
CA PHE A 236 -14.46 -7.83 28.79
C PHE A 236 -14.76 -9.02 29.70
N ASP A 237 -15.69 -9.86 29.27
CA ASP A 237 -15.93 -11.17 29.91
C ASP A 237 -14.99 -12.24 29.33
N GLU A 238 -14.60 -12.08 28.08
CA GLU A 238 -13.64 -12.95 27.39
C GLU A 238 -12.77 -12.13 26.43
N TYR A 239 -11.51 -12.56 26.23
CA TYR A 239 -10.56 -11.89 25.34
C TYR A 239 -9.61 -12.90 24.72
N LYS A 240 -9.17 -12.63 23.47
CA LYS A 240 -8.14 -13.40 22.77
C LYS A 240 -6.88 -12.56 22.64
N ILE A 241 -5.78 -13.04 23.22
CA ILE A 241 -4.47 -12.39 23.08
C ILE A 241 -3.73 -13.08 21.95
N TYR A 242 -3.42 -12.32 20.91
CA TYR A 242 -2.68 -12.79 19.75
C TYR A 242 -1.17 -12.63 19.97
N PRO A 243 -0.32 -13.46 19.30
CA PRO A 243 1.13 -13.38 19.43
C PRO A 243 1.70 -12.00 19.09
N ALA A 244 2.84 -11.69 19.71
CA ALA A 244 3.51 -10.41 19.53
C ALA A 244 4.35 -10.33 18.23
N ASN A 245 4.48 -11.41 17.47
CA ASN A 245 5.21 -11.44 16.20
C ASN A 245 4.52 -12.37 15.19
N LEU A 246 4.63 -12.04 13.91
CA LEU A 246 4.08 -12.85 12.81
C LEU A 246 4.84 -14.18 12.59
N PHE A 247 6.13 -14.22 12.95
CA PHE A 247 6.96 -15.39 12.80
C PHE A 247 7.07 -16.12 14.14
N MET A 248 6.23 -17.13 14.32
CA MET A 248 6.20 -17.97 15.52
C MET A 248 7.15 -19.15 15.35
N THR A 249 8.08 -19.32 16.30
CA THR A 249 8.98 -20.48 16.34
C THR A 249 9.04 -21.02 17.77
N THR A 250 8.96 -22.33 17.93
CA THR A 250 9.23 -22.99 19.21
C THR A 250 10.71 -23.36 19.31
N LYS A 251 11.22 -23.51 20.54
CA LYS A 251 12.60 -23.98 20.75
C LYS A 251 12.88 -25.32 20.07
N GLU A 252 11.91 -26.22 20.06
CA GLU A 252 12.03 -27.53 19.39
C GLU A 252 12.10 -27.36 17.87
N SER A 253 11.26 -26.50 17.30
CA SER A 253 11.30 -26.18 15.86
C SER A 253 12.62 -25.52 15.48
N THR A 254 13.13 -24.62 16.31
CA THR A 254 14.42 -23.95 16.08
C THR A 254 15.58 -24.96 16.09
N LEU A 255 15.65 -25.86 17.07
CA LEU A 255 16.69 -26.88 17.13
C LEU A 255 16.62 -27.84 15.95
N ARG A 256 15.42 -28.28 15.56
CA ARG A 256 15.20 -29.11 14.37
C ARG A 256 15.66 -28.39 13.10
N ALA A 257 15.29 -27.12 12.95
CA ALA A 257 15.70 -26.29 11.81
C ALA A 257 17.22 -26.17 11.73
N ILE A 258 17.93 -25.92 12.86
CA ILE A 258 19.38 -25.83 12.91
C ILE A 258 20.02 -27.12 12.41
N HIS A 259 19.57 -28.30 12.87
CA HIS A 259 20.12 -29.57 12.40
C HIS A 259 19.91 -29.76 10.88
N GLN A 260 18.74 -29.44 10.36
CA GLN A 260 18.47 -29.53 8.91
C GLN A 260 19.35 -28.57 8.11
N ILE A 261 19.56 -27.34 8.61
CA ILE A 261 20.44 -26.35 8.00
C ILE A 261 21.89 -26.83 7.96
N GLU A 262 22.38 -27.43 9.05
CA GLU A 262 23.75 -27.99 9.14
C GLU A 262 23.96 -29.17 8.18
N ASP A 263 22.92 -30.03 8.02
CA ASP A 263 22.97 -31.14 7.07
C ASP A 263 23.01 -30.62 5.62
N ASP A 264 22.19 -29.62 5.29
CA ASP A 264 22.17 -29.02 3.94
C ASP A 264 23.42 -28.17 3.69
N LEU A 265 23.98 -27.51 4.70
CA LEU A 265 25.30 -26.84 4.61
C LEU A 265 26.37 -27.81 4.19
N LYS A 266 26.47 -28.97 4.85
CA LYS A 266 27.48 -29.98 4.51
C LYS A 266 27.34 -30.42 3.05
N LYS A 267 26.12 -30.76 2.61
CA LYS A 267 25.88 -31.17 1.22
C LYS A 267 26.26 -30.05 0.21
N GLN A 268 25.99 -28.83 0.52
CA GLN A 268 26.28 -27.71 -0.39
C GLN A 268 27.78 -27.37 -0.42
N VAL A 269 28.48 -27.48 0.70
CA VAL A 269 29.94 -27.34 0.78
C VAL A 269 30.63 -28.44 -0.03
N ASP A 270 30.24 -29.71 0.18
CA ASP A 270 30.75 -30.84 -0.59
C ASP A 270 30.52 -30.64 -2.09
N PHE A 271 29.34 -30.19 -2.48
CA PHE A 271 28.99 -29.83 -3.88
C PHE A 271 29.91 -28.76 -4.47
N PHE A 272 30.20 -27.69 -3.73
CA PHE A 272 31.12 -26.66 -4.20
C PHE A 272 32.57 -27.14 -4.33
N GLU A 273 33.04 -27.93 -3.39
CA GLU A 273 34.39 -28.50 -3.45
C GLU A 273 34.57 -29.46 -4.63
N GLU A 274 33.60 -30.35 -4.87
CA GLU A 274 33.59 -31.28 -6.02
C GLU A 274 33.54 -30.54 -7.38
N ASN A 275 32.92 -29.35 -7.43
CA ASN A 275 32.82 -28.52 -8.63
C ASN A 275 33.95 -27.47 -8.75
N GLY A 276 35.01 -27.57 -7.92
CA GLY A 276 36.18 -26.69 -8.01
C GLY A 276 35.89 -25.24 -7.59
N LYS A 277 34.93 -25.04 -6.68
CA LYS A 277 34.55 -23.73 -6.11
C LYS A 277 34.92 -23.63 -4.61
N PRO A 278 36.21 -23.71 -4.22
CA PRO A 278 36.60 -23.75 -2.80
C PRO A 278 36.38 -22.42 -2.07
N TYR A 279 36.36 -21.29 -2.77
CA TYR A 279 36.08 -19.99 -2.17
C TYR A 279 34.60 -19.83 -1.78
N GLU A 280 33.70 -20.30 -2.64
CA GLU A 280 32.27 -20.34 -2.40
C GLU A 280 31.96 -21.32 -1.24
N ALA A 281 32.57 -22.48 -1.22
CA ALA A 281 32.46 -23.45 -0.14
C ALA A 281 32.85 -22.85 1.22
N LYS A 282 34.02 -22.20 1.29
CA LYS A 282 34.51 -21.55 2.52
C LYS A 282 33.57 -20.41 2.95
N ARG A 283 33.19 -19.55 2.05
CA ARG A 283 32.29 -18.41 2.33
C ARG A 283 30.94 -18.87 2.91
N LEU A 284 30.33 -19.87 2.26
CA LEU A 284 29.09 -20.45 2.72
C LEU A 284 29.21 -21.06 4.10
N TYR A 285 30.27 -21.85 4.33
CA TYR A 285 30.55 -22.50 5.62
C TYR A 285 30.65 -21.46 6.74
N GLU A 286 31.50 -20.44 6.56
CA GLU A 286 31.72 -19.40 7.56
C GLU A 286 30.42 -18.63 7.87
N ARG A 287 29.67 -18.26 6.85
CA ARG A 287 28.43 -17.52 7.01
C ARG A 287 27.36 -18.32 7.76
N VAL A 288 27.07 -19.52 7.28
CA VAL A 288 26.00 -20.34 7.86
C VAL A 288 26.35 -20.80 9.27
N THR A 289 27.63 -21.14 9.54
CA THR A 289 28.07 -21.50 10.90
C THR A 289 27.84 -20.34 11.86
N TYR A 290 28.24 -19.14 11.46
CA TYR A 290 27.98 -17.93 12.26
C TYR A 290 26.49 -17.70 12.50
N ASP A 291 25.64 -17.80 11.46
CA ASP A 291 24.19 -17.66 11.59
C ASP A 291 23.60 -18.70 12.56
N MET A 292 24.12 -19.95 12.55
CA MET A 292 23.68 -21.01 13.49
C MET A 292 24.11 -20.75 14.93
N GLU A 293 25.28 -20.19 15.15
CA GLU A 293 25.71 -19.76 16.49
C GLU A 293 24.80 -18.66 17.03
N MET A 294 24.47 -17.65 16.19
CA MET A 294 23.57 -16.58 16.57
C MET A 294 22.16 -17.11 16.90
N LEU A 295 21.64 -18.06 16.11
CA LEU A 295 20.34 -18.68 16.37
C LEU A 295 20.33 -19.49 17.68
N ARG A 296 21.43 -20.17 18.05
CA ARG A 296 21.53 -20.92 19.31
C ARG A 296 21.57 -19.98 20.52
N GLU A 297 22.36 -18.92 20.45
CA GLU A 297 22.65 -18.05 21.57
C GLU A 297 21.57 -16.95 21.74
N LEU A 298 21.13 -16.34 20.65
CA LEU A 298 20.22 -15.18 20.66
C LEU A 298 18.81 -15.51 20.16
N GLY A 299 18.60 -16.66 19.52
CA GLY A 299 17.32 -17.02 18.92
C GLY A 299 17.01 -16.33 17.59
N HIS A 300 17.94 -15.53 17.08
CA HIS A 300 17.79 -14.85 15.78
C HIS A 300 19.15 -14.64 15.10
N CYS A 301 19.14 -14.45 13.77
CA CYS A 301 20.30 -14.05 12.99
C CYS A 301 19.92 -13.07 11.88
N SER A 302 20.90 -12.33 11.35
CA SER A 302 20.68 -11.46 10.20
C SER A 302 20.33 -12.28 8.96
N GLY A 303 19.19 -11.97 8.33
CA GLY A 303 18.71 -12.71 7.16
C GLY A 303 18.05 -14.06 7.50
N ILE A 304 17.50 -14.20 8.71
CA ILE A 304 16.79 -15.41 9.17
C ILE A 304 15.71 -15.88 8.19
N GLU A 305 15.11 -14.96 7.44
CA GLU A 305 14.12 -15.26 6.42
C GLU A 305 14.64 -16.21 5.31
N ASN A 306 15.96 -16.24 5.06
CA ASN A 306 16.56 -17.17 4.10
C ASN A 306 16.50 -18.63 4.56
N TYR A 307 16.20 -18.85 5.84
CA TYR A 307 16.00 -20.15 6.47
C TYR A 307 14.55 -20.48 6.76
N SER A 308 13.59 -19.65 6.33
CA SER A 308 12.15 -19.76 6.65
C SER A 308 11.57 -21.14 6.34
N ARG A 309 11.99 -21.78 5.25
CA ARG A 309 11.56 -23.14 4.88
C ARG A 309 11.76 -24.17 5.99
N TYR A 310 12.89 -24.11 6.68
CA TYR A 310 13.22 -25.06 7.76
C TYR A 310 12.36 -24.85 9.00
N PHE A 311 12.08 -23.56 9.32
CA PHE A 311 11.21 -23.21 10.45
C PHE A 311 9.75 -23.58 10.19
N ASP A 312 9.28 -23.38 8.97
CA ASP A 312 7.92 -23.72 8.55
C ASP A 312 7.73 -25.23 8.31
N GLY A 313 8.82 -26.02 8.24
CA GLY A 313 8.78 -27.43 7.89
C GLY A 313 8.30 -27.72 6.46
N ARG A 314 8.50 -26.77 5.54
CA ARG A 314 8.08 -26.89 4.14
C ARG A 314 9.07 -27.70 3.31
N GLU A 315 8.55 -28.45 2.34
CA GLU A 315 9.36 -29.14 1.35
C GLU A 315 10.06 -28.14 0.39
N PRO A 316 11.26 -28.46 -0.13
CA PRO A 316 11.93 -27.65 -1.13
C PRO A 316 11.05 -27.32 -2.33
N GLY A 317 11.08 -26.04 -2.77
CA GLY A 317 10.32 -25.55 -3.93
C GLY A 317 8.85 -25.25 -3.68
N THR A 318 8.31 -25.53 -2.50
CA THR A 318 6.93 -25.19 -2.14
C THR A 318 6.80 -23.69 -1.91
N ARG A 319 5.59 -23.16 -2.17
CA ARG A 319 5.32 -21.75 -1.93
C ARG A 319 5.37 -21.39 -0.44
N PRO A 320 5.81 -20.19 -0.07
CA PRO A 320 5.68 -19.73 1.30
C PRO A 320 4.21 -19.42 1.65
N TYR A 321 3.91 -19.37 2.94
CA TYR A 321 2.67 -18.77 3.42
C TYR A 321 2.72 -17.27 3.19
N CYS A 322 1.57 -16.67 2.88
CA CYS A 322 1.42 -15.23 2.65
C CYS A 322 0.12 -14.71 3.28
N LEU A 323 -0.17 -13.43 3.14
CA LEU A 323 -1.40 -12.84 3.72
C LEU A 323 -2.68 -13.55 3.27
N LEU A 324 -2.72 -14.05 2.04
CA LEU A 324 -3.91 -14.74 1.50
C LEU A 324 -4.23 -16.03 2.27
N ASP A 325 -3.23 -16.67 2.89
CA ASP A 325 -3.43 -17.88 3.72
C ASP A 325 -4.11 -17.58 5.06
N PHE A 326 -4.16 -16.33 5.49
CA PHE A 326 -4.87 -15.89 6.69
C PHE A 326 -6.35 -15.60 6.45
N PHE A 327 -6.76 -15.45 5.18
CA PHE A 327 -8.17 -15.28 4.83
C PHE A 327 -8.92 -16.60 4.93
N PRO A 328 -10.24 -16.56 5.21
CA PRO A 328 -11.07 -17.74 5.08
C PRO A 328 -11.15 -18.18 3.61
N GLU A 329 -11.62 -19.41 3.37
CA GLU A 329 -11.68 -19.95 2.00
C GLU A 329 -12.57 -19.11 1.06
N ASP A 330 -13.64 -18.53 1.58
CA ASP A 330 -14.57 -17.67 0.83
C ASP A 330 -14.34 -16.20 1.14
N PHE A 331 -13.53 -15.54 0.32
CA PHE A 331 -13.24 -14.11 0.40
C PHE A 331 -13.20 -13.47 -0.98
N LEU A 332 -13.32 -12.15 -1.02
CA LEU A 332 -13.29 -11.36 -2.26
C LEU A 332 -11.94 -10.64 -2.39
N ILE A 333 -11.38 -10.63 -3.60
CA ILE A 333 -10.23 -9.79 -3.95
C ILE A 333 -10.70 -8.65 -4.85
N VAL A 334 -10.34 -7.44 -4.52
CA VAL A 334 -10.51 -6.25 -5.36
C VAL A 334 -9.12 -5.75 -5.74
N ILE A 335 -8.80 -5.71 -7.03
CA ILE A 335 -7.50 -5.22 -7.51
C ILE A 335 -7.71 -3.83 -8.10
N ASP A 336 -7.29 -2.82 -7.36
CA ASP A 336 -7.37 -1.43 -7.81
C ASP A 336 -6.22 -1.10 -8.77
N GLU A 337 -6.51 -0.23 -9.75
CA GLU A 337 -5.63 0.06 -10.88
C GLU A 337 -5.00 -1.22 -11.47
N SER A 338 -5.86 -2.20 -11.74
CA SER A 338 -5.48 -3.59 -12.09
C SER A 338 -4.51 -3.68 -13.26
N HIS A 339 -4.65 -2.79 -14.25
CA HIS A 339 -3.74 -2.70 -15.41
C HIS A 339 -2.27 -2.41 -15.02
N VAL A 340 -2.00 -1.93 -13.79
CA VAL A 340 -0.67 -1.75 -13.21
C VAL A 340 -0.38 -2.83 -12.17
N SER A 341 -1.34 -3.12 -11.28
CA SER A 341 -1.16 -4.03 -10.15
C SER A 341 -0.93 -5.48 -10.61
N VAL A 342 -1.65 -5.95 -11.62
CA VAL A 342 -1.49 -7.33 -12.14
C VAL A 342 -0.12 -7.57 -12.77
N PRO A 343 0.39 -6.71 -13.69
CA PRO A 343 1.75 -6.84 -14.19
C PRO A 343 2.82 -6.79 -13.08
N GLN A 344 2.61 -5.98 -12.04
CA GLN A 344 3.51 -5.89 -10.89
C GLN A 344 3.58 -7.23 -10.13
N ILE A 345 2.43 -7.84 -9.80
CA ILE A 345 2.37 -9.16 -9.16
C ILE A 345 3.14 -10.21 -10.02
N ARG A 346 2.93 -10.18 -11.33
CA ARG A 346 3.60 -11.10 -12.27
C ARG A 346 5.12 -10.94 -12.29
N ALA A 347 5.63 -9.71 -12.17
CA ALA A 347 7.05 -9.42 -12.27
C ALA A 347 7.84 -9.72 -10.97
N MET A 348 7.18 -9.74 -9.80
CA MET A 348 7.84 -9.83 -8.48
C MET A 348 8.69 -11.08 -8.34
N TYR A 349 8.19 -12.24 -8.72
CA TYR A 349 8.92 -13.51 -8.59
C TYR A 349 10.20 -13.53 -9.42
N GLY A 350 10.17 -13.06 -10.66
CA GLY A 350 11.33 -13.10 -11.56
C GLY A 350 12.50 -12.26 -11.05
N GLY A 351 12.22 -11.07 -10.55
CA GLY A 351 13.24 -10.17 -9.98
C GLY A 351 13.88 -10.72 -8.70
N ASP A 352 13.08 -11.26 -7.79
CA ASP A 352 13.58 -11.88 -6.55
C ASP A 352 14.43 -13.12 -6.85
N ARG A 353 13.97 -13.97 -7.76
CA ARG A 353 14.67 -15.19 -8.18
C ARG A 353 16.06 -14.91 -8.74
N ALA A 354 16.16 -14.01 -9.73
CA ALA A 354 17.43 -13.69 -10.38
C ALA A 354 18.49 -13.19 -9.39
N ARG A 355 18.07 -12.38 -8.42
CA ARG A 355 18.94 -11.88 -7.34
C ARG A 355 19.44 -13.02 -6.44
N LYS A 356 18.55 -13.93 -6.03
CA LYS A 356 18.88 -15.04 -5.13
C LYS A 356 19.69 -16.14 -5.80
N GLU A 357 19.47 -16.40 -7.09
CA GLU A 357 20.29 -17.33 -7.86
C GLU A 357 21.77 -16.95 -7.77
N ASN A 358 22.13 -15.67 -7.92
CA ASN A 358 23.50 -15.22 -7.74
C ASN A 358 24.02 -15.45 -6.31
N LEU A 359 23.20 -15.16 -5.28
CA LEU A 359 23.62 -15.36 -3.89
C LEU A 359 23.90 -16.85 -3.57
N VAL A 360 23.12 -17.76 -4.14
CA VAL A 360 23.29 -19.20 -3.96
C VAL A 360 24.48 -19.71 -4.78
N GLU A 361 24.57 -19.33 -6.05
CA GLU A 361 25.62 -19.81 -6.96
C GLU A 361 27.03 -19.41 -6.51
N TYR A 362 27.18 -18.23 -5.89
CA TYR A 362 28.44 -17.70 -5.41
C TYR A 362 28.69 -17.92 -3.91
N GLY A 363 27.93 -18.80 -3.24
CA GLY A 363 28.15 -19.25 -1.87
C GLY A 363 27.85 -18.21 -0.79
N PHE A 364 26.98 -17.25 -1.03
CA PHE A 364 26.51 -16.31 0.00
C PHE A 364 25.32 -16.86 0.81
N ARG A 365 24.48 -17.71 0.19
CA ARG A 365 23.30 -18.30 0.82
C ARG A 365 23.12 -19.76 0.42
N LEU A 366 22.45 -20.54 1.30
CA LEU A 366 22.02 -21.89 0.98
C LEU A 366 20.92 -21.90 -0.10
N PRO A 367 20.73 -22.99 -0.86
CA PRO A 367 19.64 -23.15 -1.81
C PRO A 367 18.25 -22.87 -1.23
N ALA A 368 18.04 -23.11 0.07
CA ALA A 368 16.80 -22.81 0.78
C ALA A 368 16.38 -21.33 0.72
N ALA A 369 17.32 -20.41 0.51
CA ALA A 369 17.02 -19.00 0.32
C ALA A 369 16.10 -18.74 -0.88
N MET A 370 16.11 -19.63 -1.89
CA MET A 370 15.24 -19.59 -3.06
C MET A 370 13.76 -19.82 -2.70
N ASP A 371 13.48 -20.47 -1.57
CA ASP A 371 12.12 -20.80 -1.12
C ASP A 371 11.49 -19.68 -0.26
N ASN A 372 12.28 -18.68 0.14
CA ASN A 372 11.78 -17.41 0.68
C ASN A 372 11.53 -16.43 -0.46
N ARG A 373 10.38 -16.49 -1.07
CA ARG A 373 10.06 -15.79 -2.31
C ARG A 373 8.62 -15.25 -2.31
N PRO A 374 8.30 -14.27 -3.15
CA PRO A 374 6.91 -13.96 -3.41
C PRO A 374 6.22 -15.13 -4.12
N LEU A 375 4.89 -15.14 -4.10
CA LEU A 375 4.11 -16.07 -4.91
C LEU A 375 4.48 -15.95 -6.39
N LYS A 376 4.48 -17.08 -7.10
CA LYS A 376 4.40 -17.05 -8.56
C LYS A 376 3.02 -16.56 -8.97
N PHE A 377 2.92 -16.02 -10.17
CA PHE A 377 1.64 -15.48 -10.65
C PHE A 377 0.54 -16.56 -10.70
N GLU A 378 0.88 -17.78 -11.12
CA GLU A 378 -0.02 -18.92 -11.17
C GLU A 378 -0.52 -19.31 -9.77
N GLU A 379 0.38 -19.30 -8.76
CA GLU A 379 0.03 -19.58 -7.36
C GLU A 379 -0.94 -18.51 -6.82
N PHE A 380 -0.72 -17.25 -7.18
CA PHE A 380 -1.65 -16.16 -6.84
C PHE A 380 -3.03 -16.38 -7.49
N GLN A 381 -3.08 -16.76 -8.77
CA GLN A 381 -4.34 -17.02 -9.48
C GLN A 381 -5.12 -18.19 -8.86
N GLU A 382 -4.45 -19.26 -8.42
CA GLU A 382 -5.09 -20.40 -7.75
C GLU A 382 -5.74 -20.00 -6.42
N MET A 383 -5.16 -19.05 -5.69
CA MET A 383 -5.70 -18.54 -4.43
C MET A 383 -6.81 -17.50 -4.64
N ALA A 384 -6.78 -16.78 -5.76
CA ALA A 384 -7.70 -15.70 -6.09
C ALA A 384 -8.97 -16.23 -6.75
N LYS A 385 -9.87 -16.87 -5.98
CA LYS A 385 -11.07 -17.54 -6.50
C LYS A 385 -12.15 -16.59 -7.02
N GLN A 386 -12.28 -15.40 -6.44
CA GLN A 386 -13.19 -14.36 -6.89
C GLN A 386 -12.49 -13.01 -6.90
N VAL A 387 -12.43 -12.36 -8.07
CA VAL A 387 -11.69 -11.11 -8.27
C VAL A 387 -12.56 -10.07 -8.96
N ILE A 388 -12.55 -8.84 -8.44
CA ILE A 388 -13.03 -7.66 -9.17
C ILE A 388 -11.81 -6.83 -9.57
N TYR A 389 -11.57 -6.71 -10.86
CA TYR A 389 -10.56 -5.82 -11.43
C TYR A 389 -11.16 -4.42 -11.58
N VAL A 390 -10.50 -3.42 -11.02
CA VAL A 390 -10.94 -2.02 -11.08
C VAL A 390 -9.92 -1.22 -11.88
N SER A 391 -10.33 -0.59 -12.96
CA SER A 391 -9.44 0.22 -13.79
C SER A 391 -10.22 1.23 -14.65
N ALA A 392 -9.61 2.38 -14.93
CA ALA A 392 -10.10 3.29 -15.96
C ALA A 392 -9.74 2.82 -17.39
N THR A 393 -8.71 1.96 -17.50
CA THR A 393 -8.17 1.43 -18.76
C THR A 393 -7.78 -0.04 -18.58
N PRO A 394 -8.76 -0.96 -18.46
CA PRO A 394 -8.49 -2.39 -18.29
C PRO A 394 -7.53 -2.93 -19.36
N ALA A 395 -6.65 -3.84 -18.96
CA ALA A 395 -5.72 -4.51 -19.86
C ALA A 395 -6.36 -5.78 -20.48
N ASP A 396 -5.67 -6.38 -21.45
CA ASP A 396 -6.18 -7.59 -22.12
C ASP A 396 -6.35 -8.75 -21.15
N TYR A 397 -5.50 -8.82 -20.12
CA TYR A 397 -5.59 -9.85 -19.11
C TYR A 397 -6.94 -9.80 -18.35
N GLU A 398 -7.33 -8.62 -17.84
CA GLU A 398 -8.60 -8.46 -17.12
C GLU A 398 -9.80 -8.75 -18.03
N LEU A 399 -9.73 -8.29 -19.28
CA LEU A 399 -10.80 -8.53 -20.26
C LEU A 399 -10.94 -10.02 -20.61
N ILE A 400 -9.82 -10.74 -20.73
CA ILE A 400 -9.84 -12.19 -20.95
C ILE A 400 -10.42 -12.91 -19.72
N GLN A 401 -10.00 -12.53 -18.50
CA GLN A 401 -10.48 -13.16 -17.27
C GLN A 401 -11.99 -12.94 -17.05
N SER A 402 -12.51 -11.77 -17.43
CA SER A 402 -13.94 -11.44 -17.35
C SER A 402 -14.74 -11.80 -18.63
N GLU A 403 -14.15 -12.61 -19.52
CA GLU A 403 -14.78 -13.07 -20.77
C GLU A 403 -15.30 -11.92 -21.64
N GLY A 404 -14.66 -10.76 -21.59
CA GLY A 404 -15.06 -9.55 -22.29
C GLY A 404 -16.24 -8.78 -21.67
N VAL A 405 -16.78 -9.26 -20.55
CA VAL A 405 -17.87 -8.58 -19.84
C VAL A 405 -17.28 -7.49 -18.95
N VAL A 406 -17.69 -6.26 -19.21
CA VAL A 406 -17.21 -5.07 -18.47
C VAL A 406 -18.38 -4.33 -17.88
N VAL A 407 -18.31 -4.06 -16.59
CA VAL A 407 -19.24 -3.18 -15.90
C VAL A 407 -18.72 -1.74 -16.04
N GLU A 408 -19.48 -0.87 -16.68
CA GLU A 408 -19.06 0.51 -16.93
C GLU A 408 -19.52 1.47 -15.85
N GLN A 409 -18.64 2.38 -15.43
CA GLN A 409 -18.91 3.49 -14.54
C GLN A 409 -18.20 4.73 -15.05
N VAL A 410 -18.78 5.42 -16.02
CA VAL A 410 -18.17 6.54 -16.73
C VAL A 410 -18.79 7.90 -16.37
N ILE A 411 -19.92 7.91 -15.69
CA ILE A 411 -20.58 9.15 -15.23
C ILE A 411 -19.89 9.66 -13.95
N ARG A 412 -19.45 10.92 -13.99
CA ARG A 412 -18.95 11.65 -12.82
C ARG A 412 -20.08 12.39 -12.13
N PRO A 413 -20.28 12.19 -10.81
CA PRO A 413 -21.31 12.92 -10.05
C PRO A 413 -21.17 14.45 -10.11
N THR A 414 -19.95 14.95 -10.29
CA THR A 414 -19.65 16.38 -10.42
C THR A 414 -20.11 17.01 -11.76
N GLY A 415 -20.51 16.18 -12.71
CA GLY A 415 -20.85 16.62 -14.06
C GLY A 415 -19.65 16.97 -14.95
N LEU A 416 -18.42 16.83 -14.46
CA LEU A 416 -17.20 17.15 -15.22
C LEU A 416 -17.06 16.25 -16.45
N LEU A 417 -16.77 16.91 -17.57
CA LEU A 417 -16.64 16.26 -18.87
C LEU A 417 -15.21 15.74 -19.09
N ASP A 418 -15.07 14.69 -19.89
CA ASP A 418 -13.77 14.36 -20.44
C ASP A 418 -13.24 15.50 -21.32
N PRO A 419 -11.91 15.70 -21.39
CA PRO A 419 -11.32 16.83 -22.10
C PRO A 419 -11.56 16.74 -23.61
N ILE A 420 -11.52 17.89 -24.29
CA ILE A 420 -11.46 17.94 -25.76
C ILE A 420 -10.05 17.58 -26.18
N ILE A 421 -9.91 16.64 -27.13
CA ILE A 421 -8.63 16.27 -27.71
C ILE A 421 -8.48 16.94 -29.07
N GLU A 422 -7.42 17.73 -29.23
CA GLU A 422 -7.00 18.32 -30.51
C GLU A 422 -5.72 17.66 -31.01
N VAL A 423 -5.65 17.35 -32.29
CA VAL A 423 -4.42 16.89 -32.95
C VAL A 423 -3.85 18.04 -33.75
N ARG A 424 -2.59 18.38 -33.50
CA ARG A 424 -1.87 19.46 -34.19
C ARG A 424 -0.57 18.95 -34.81
N PRO A 425 -0.09 19.58 -35.90
CA PRO A 425 1.17 19.18 -36.54
C PRO A 425 2.37 19.25 -35.58
N SER A 426 3.34 18.34 -35.73
CA SER A 426 4.60 18.39 -35.00
C SER A 426 5.50 19.55 -35.40
N LEU A 427 5.33 20.08 -36.60
CA LEU A 427 6.08 21.25 -37.05
C LEU A 427 5.72 22.48 -36.21
N ASN A 428 6.72 23.12 -35.61
CA ASN A 428 6.58 24.26 -34.68
C ASN A 428 5.80 23.93 -33.41
N GLN A 429 5.78 22.66 -33.00
CA GLN A 429 5.03 22.21 -31.80
C GLN A 429 5.43 22.98 -30.51
N ILE A 430 6.70 23.42 -30.40
CA ILE A 430 7.16 24.11 -29.18
C ILE A 430 6.63 25.55 -29.13
N ASP A 431 6.58 26.26 -30.26
CA ASP A 431 6.05 27.63 -30.33
C ASP A 431 4.55 27.64 -30.05
N ASP A 432 3.82 26.70 -30.66
CA ASP A 432 2.36 26.51 -30.42
C ASP A 432 2.08 26.14 -28.95
N LEU A 433 2.91 25.24 -28.39
CA LEU A 433 2.82 24.87 -26.97
C LEU A 433 3.06 26.06 -26.04
N MET A 434 4.02 26.93 -26.35
CA MET A 434 4.32 28.12 -25.54
C MET A 434 3.15 29.10 -25.54
N GLU A 435 2.49 29.30 -26.67
CA GLU A 435 1.30 30.15 -26.78
C GLU A 435 0.14 29.57 -25.91
N GLU A 436 -0.11 28.27 -25.96
CA GLU A 436 -1.12 27.60 -25.14
C GLU A 436 -0.79 27.67 -23.64
N ILE A 437 0.50 27.51 -23.28
CA ILE A 437 0.96 27.65 -21.90
C ILE A 437 0.69 29.07 -21.38
N GLN A 438 1.02 30.11 -22.20
CA GLN A 438 0.81 31.51 -21.80
C GLN A 438 -0.67 31.79 -21.53
N GLN A 439 -1.59 31.29 -22.38
CA GLN A 439 -3.02 31.41 -22.17
C GLN A 439 -3.51 30.73 -20.86
N ARG A 440 -2.85 29.65 -20.41
CA ARG A 440 -3.17 28.98 -19.14
C ARG A 440 -2.61 29.73 -17.94
N ILE A 441 -1.41 30.29 -18.06
CA ILE A 441 -0.82 31.15 -17.02
C ILE A 441 -1.70 32.35 -16.72
N GLU A 442 -2.24 33.01 -17.75
CA GLU A 442 -3.17 34.15 -17.61
C GLU A 442 -4.44 33.78 -16.84
N LYS A 443 -4.87 32.50 -16.87
CA LYS A 443 -6.03 31.98 -16.15
C LYS A 443 -5.67 31.34 -14.80
N GLU A 444 -4.41 31.43 -14.37
CA GLU A 444 -3.89 30.75 -13.19
C GLU A 444 -4.06 29.22 -13.21
N GLU A 445 -4.15 28.63 -14.39
CA GLU A 445 -4.25 27.20 -14.64
C GLU A 445 -2.86 26.58 -14.87
N ARG A 446 -2.76 25.24 -14.75
CA ARG A 446 -1.50 24.50 -14.87
C ARG A 446 -1.48 23.64 -16.13
N THR A 447 -0.26 23.38 -16.62
CA THR A 447 -0.03 22.57 -17.83
C THR A 447 0.85 21.37 -17.49
N LEU A 448 0.48 20.20 -18.02
CA LEU A 448 1.34 19.01 -18.06
C LEU A 448 1.84 18.79 -19.48
N VAL A 449 3.12 18.51 -19.63
CA VAL A 449 3.74 18.19 -20.93
C VAL A 449 4.42 16.83 -20.86
N THR A 450 4.08 15.93 -21.78
CA THR A 450 4.72 14.61 -21.86
C THR A 450 5.65 14.52 -23.04
N THR A 451 6.89 14.07 -22.76
CA THR A 451 7.95 13.84 -23.74
C THR A 451 8.26 12.34 -23.88
N LEU A 452 9.07 11.96 -24.86
CA LEU A 452 9.46 10.55 -25.07
C LEU A 452 10.71 10.14 -24.29
N THR A 453 11.60 11.10 -24.00
CA THR A 453 12.88 10.81 -23.35
C THR A 453 13.18 11.80 -22.23
N LYS A 454 14.02 11.39 -21.27
CA LYS A 454 14.51 12.24 -20.18
C LYS A 454 15.20 13.49 -20.73
N ARG A 455 16.07 13.29 -21.71
CA ARG A 455 16.82 14.38 -22.35
C ARG A 455 15.89 15.42 -22.96
N MET A 456 14.82 15.00 -23.66
CA MET A 456 13.82 15.94 -24.19
C MET A 456 13.13 16.72 -23.08
N ALA A 457 12.83 16.07 -21.94
CA ALA A 457 12.22 16.75 -20.80
C ALA A 457 13.14 17.82 -20.21
N GLU A 458 14.42 17.50 -20.05
CA GLU A 458 15.44 18.43 -19.54
C GLU A 458 15.68 19.60 -20.50
N GLU A 459 15.91 19.33 -21.78
CA GLU A 459 16.12 20.36 -22.83
C GLU A 459 14.90 21.29 -22.96
N LEU A 460 13.68 20.72 -22.92
CA LEU A 460 12.45 21.53 -22.99
C LEU A 460 12.28 22.39 -21.73
N THR A 461 12.62 21.87 -20.57
CA THR A 461 12.57 22.62 -19.31
C THR A 461 13.52 23.82 -19.36
N GLU A 462 14.77 23.60 -19.77
CA GLU A 462 15.76 24.67 -19.93
C GLU A 462 15.29 25.72 -20.94
N TYR A 463 14.74 25.30 -22.06
CA TYR A 463 14.22 26.20 -23.10
C TYR A 463 13.05 27.05 -22.56
N LEU A 464 12.09 26.49 -21.86
CA LEU A 464 10.95 27.20 -21.28
C LEU A 464 11.38 28.19 -20.18
N LEU A 465 12.31 27.77 -19.29
CA LEU A 465 12.90 28.66 -18.27
C LEU A 465 13.60 29.87 -18.90
N ASN A 466 14.38 29.67 -19.95
CA ASN A 466 15.06 30.74 -20.69
C ASN A 466 14.08 31.72 -21.36
N ASN A 467 12.85 31.29 -21.62
CA ASN A 467 11.75 32.13 -22.13
C ASN A 467 10.83 32.66 -21.02
N GLY A 468 11.22 32.55 -19.73
CA GLY A 468 10.52 33.16 -18.62
C GLY A 468 9.28 32.37 -18.11
N ILE A 469 9.11 31.12 -18.53
CA ILE A 469 8.03 30.24 -18.06
C ILE A 469 8.53 29.45 -16.85
N ARG A 470 7.82 29.53 -15.74
CA ARG A 470 8.14 28.79 -14.52
C ARG A 470 7.77 27.31 -14.71
N CYS A 471 8.75 26.45 -14.83
CA CYS A 471 8.53 25.03 -15.06
C CYS A 471 9.52 24.16 -14.29
N ASN A 472 9.17 22.89 -14.12
CA ASN A 472 10.02 21.86 -13.59
C ASN A 472 9.79 20.56 -14.37
N TYR A 473 10.66 19.55 -14.17
CA TYR A 473 10.52 18.26 -14.83
C TYR A 473 10.58 17.09 -13.84
N ILE A 474 9.95 15.98 -14.22
CA ILE A 474 10.00 14.73 -13.46
C ILE A 474 10.38 13.58 -14.40
N HIS A 475 11.35 12.77 -13.98
CA HIS A 475 11.71 11.50 -14.62
C HIS A 475 11.96 10.39 -13.58
N SER A 476 12.35 9.19 -14.04
CA SER A 476 12.50 8.01 -13.19
C SER A 476 13.57 8.14 -12.09
N ASP A 477 14.53 9.04 -12.27
CA ASP A 477 15.68 9.18 -11.36
C ASP A 477 15.43 10.23 -10.26
N VAL A 478 14.31 10.97 -10.34
CA VAL A 478 13.87 11.88 -9.28
C VAL A 478 13.34 11.05 -8.12
N ASP A 479 13.84 11.31 -6.93
CA ASP A 479 13.41 10.61 -5.71
C ASP A 479 11.91 10.80 -5.44
N THR A 480 11.29 9.82 -4.76
CA THR A 480 9.85 9.84 -4.46
C THR A 480 9.45 11.07 -3.64
N LEU A 481 10.28 11.48 -2.69
CA LEU A 481 10.04 12.66 -1.85
C LEU A 481 10.10 13.95 -2.67
N GLU A 482 11.10 14.08 -3.54
CA GLU A 482 11.27 15.23 -4.42
C GLU A 482 10.11 15.34 -5.42
N ARG A 483 9.60 14.21 -5.93
CA ARG A 483 8.40 14.20 -6.80
C ARG A 483 7.18 14.79 -6.11
N VAL A 484 6.90 14.37 -4.89
CA VAL A 484 5.76 14.90 -4.12
C VAL A 484 5.91 16.39 -3.91
N LYS A 485 7.12 16.85 -3.56
CA LYS A 485 7.41 18.28 -3.42
C LYS A 485 7.16 19.06 -4.71
N ILE A 486 7.69 18.59 -5.86
CA ILE A 486 7.47 19.22 -7.17
C ILE A 486 5.97 19.29 -7.51
N MET A 487 5.21 18.26 -7.17
CA MET A 487 3.76 18.25 -7.40
C MET A 487 3.02 19.27 -6.54
N ASP A 488 3.37 19.37 -5.26
CA ASP A 488 2.79 20.37 -4.37
C ASP A 488 3.16 21.81 -4.81
N GLU A 489 4.37 22.03 -5.25
CA GLU A 489 4.84 23.30 -5.80
C GLU A 489 4.08 23.68 -7.08
N LEU A 490 3.75 22.71 -7.95
CA LEU A 490 2.87 22.93 -9.11
C LEU A 490 1.46 23.37 -8.66
N ARG A 491 0.89 22.70 -7.66
CA ARG A 491 -0.44 23.02 -7.11
C ARG A 491 -0.46 24.42 -6.46
N GLN A 492 0.58 24.75 -5.73
CA GLN A 492 0.73 26.07 -5.09
C GLN A 492 0.99 27.19 -6.11
N GLY A 493 1.34 26.84 -7.35
CA GLY A 493 1.62 27.80 -8.42
C GLY A 493 3.02 28.37 -8.39
N ILE A 494 3.95 27.69 -7.72
CA ILE A 494 5.40 27.98 -7.82
C ILE A 494 5.86 27.70 -9.24
N TYR A 495 5.34 26.61 -9.84
CA TYR A 495 5.49 26.30 -11.26
C TYR A 495 4.16 26.40 -11.99
N ASP A 496 4.19 26.74 -13.27
CA ASP A 496 3.03 26.77 -14.17
C ASP A 496 2.97 25.55 -15.06
N VAL A 497 4.13 24.94 -15.32
CA VAL A 497 4.27 23.79 -16.21
C VAL A 497 5.10 22.70 -15.54
N LEU A 498 4.62 21.47 -15.68
CA LEU A 498 5.36 20.26 -15.31
C LEU A 498 5.59 19.40 -16.53
N ILE A 499 6.85 19.05 -16.76
CA ILE A 499 7.31 18.27 -17.91
C ILE A 499 7.75 16.88 -17.43
N GLY A 500 7.44 15.84 -18.20
CA GLY A 500 7.93 14.51 -17.84
C GLY A 500 7.77 13.46 -18.92
N VAL A 501 8.51 12.36 -18.78
CA VAL A 501 8.46 11.22 -19.70
C VAL A 501 7.25 10.34 -19.42
N ASN A 502 6.96 10.11 -18.16
CA ASN A 502 5.87 9.27 -17.72
C ASN A 502 5.22 9.83 -16.44
N LEU A 503 4.48 10.91 -16.63
CA LEU A 503 3.75 11.59 -15.54
C LEU A 503 2.55 10.78 -15.02
N LEU A 504 2.36 9.54 -15.49
CA LEU A 504 1.09 8.80 -15.38
C LEU A 504 1.06 7.75 -14.29
N ARG A 505 2.22 7.31 -13.80
CA ARG A 505 2.30 6.08 -13.00
C ARG A 505 1.76 6.21 -11.57
N GLU A 506 1.46 7.42 -11.11
CA GLU A 506 1.08 7.60 -9.71
C GLU A 506 -0.18 8.44 -9.64
N GLY A 507 -1.21 7.97 -8.97
CA GLY A 507 -2.56 8.52 -8.78
C GLY A 507 -2.67 10.02 -8.49
N LEU A 508 -2.09 10.84 -9.37
CA LEU A 508 -2.02 12.28 -9.25
C LEU A 508 -3.35 12.91 -9.65
N ASP A 509 -4.04 13.47 -8.69
CA ASP A 509 -5.23 14.27 -8.91
C ASP A 509 -4.86 15.76 -8.84
N LEU A 510 -4.82 16.39 -10.00
CA LEU A 510 -4.43 17.79 -10.18
C LEU A 510 -5.59 18.57 -10.81
N PRO A 511 -6.58 19.00 -10.03
CA PRO A 511 -7.72 19.77 -10.55
C PRO A 511 -7.31 21.11 -11.16
N GLU A 512 -6.13 21.62 -10.84
CA GLU A 512 -5.56 22.86 -11.38
C GLU A 512 -5.07 22.71 -12.82
N VAL A 513 -4.84 21.47 -13.30
CA VAL A 513 -4.36 21.18 -14.65
C VAL A 513 -5.51 21.27 -15.64
N SER A 514 -5.46 22.25 -16.54
CA SER A 514 -6.42 22.43 -17.63
C SER A 514 -5.88 22.03 -18.99
N LEU A 515 -4.56 21.98 -19.16
CA LEU A 515 -3.92 21.58 -20.41
C LEU A 515 -3.00 20.37 -20.20
N VAL A 516 -3.15 19.38 -21.05
CA VAL A 516 -2.20 18.29 -21.22
C VAL A 516 -1.69 18.29 -22.64
N ALA A 517 -0.38 18.46 -22.81
CA ALA A 517 0.28 18.44 -24.11
C ALA A 517 1.09 17.16 -24.28
N ILE A 518 0.88 16.45 -25.35
CA ILE A 518 1.57 15.20 -25.69
C ILE A 518 2.42 15.45 -26.93
N LEU A 519 3.73 15.57 -26.74
CA LEU A 519 4.66 15.75 -27.84
C LEU A 519 4.91 14.42 -28.56
N ASP A 520 5.11 14.46 -29.86
CA ASP A 520 5.37 13.28 -30.69
C ASP A 520 4.38 12.12 -30.40
N ALA A 521 3.10 12.44 -30.42
CA ALA A 521 2.03 11.49 -30.06
C ALA A 521 1.91 10.34 -31.08
N ASP A 522 2.39 10.51 -32.31
CA ASP A 522 2.40 9.52 -33.37
C ASP A 522 3.59 8.53 -33.34
N LYS A 523 4.51 8.71 -32.39
CA LYS A 523 5.63 7.77 -32.20
C LYS A 523 5.17 6.57 -31.39
N GLU A 524 4.57 5.59 -32.07
CA GLU A 524 4.03 4.39 -31.42
C GLU A 524 5.05 3.68 -30.52
N GLY A 525 4.58 3.22 -29.36
CA GLY A 525 5.37 2.54 -28.36
C GLY A 525 4.65 2.49 -27.02
N PHE A 526 5.31 1.97 -26.01
CA PHE A 526 4.71 1.81 -24.66
C PHE A 526 4.14 3.13 -24.09
N LEU A 527 4.84 4.27 -24.30
CA LEU A 527 4.43 5.58 -23.80
C LEU A 527 3.33 6.26 -24.65
N ARG A 528 3.03 5.74 -25.83
CA ARG A 528 2.03 6.25 -26.76
C ARG A 528 1.01 5.19 -27.17
N SER A 529 0.89 4.14 -26.38
CA SER A 529 -0.20 3.15 -26.51
C SER A 529 -1.55 3.80 -26.18
N HIS A 530 -2.64 3.25 -26.69
CA HIS A 530 -4.00 3.69 -26.37
C HIS A 530 -4.23 3.90 -24.86
N ARG A 531 -3.81 2.94 -24.01
CA ARG A 531 -3.93 3.04 -22.56
C ARG A 531 -3.16 4.22 -21.98
N SER A 532 -1.92 4.39 -22.39
CA SER A 532 -1.05 5.49 -21.95
C SER A 532 -1.63 6.85 -22.35
N LEU A 533 -2.08 6.99 -23.60
CA LEU A 533 -2.71 8.21 -24.10
C LEU A 533 -4.02 8.53 -23.37
N THR A 534 -4.88 7.54 -23.15
CA THR A 534 -6.15 7.71 -22.41
C THR A 534 -5.93 8.14 -20.96
N GLN A 535 -4.94 7.55 -20.28
CA GLN A 535 -4.60 7.94 -18.91
C GLN A 535 -4.03 9.37 -18.85
N THR A 536 -3.17 9.72 -19.80
CA THR A 536 -2.62 11.06 -19.91
C THR A 536 -3.72 12.09 -20.16
N ALA A 537 -4.59 11.83 -21.10
CA ALA A 537 -5.75 12.69 -21.42
C ALA A 537 -6.65 12.85 -20.19
N GLY A 538 -6.89 11.79 -19.45
CA GLY A 538 -7.70 11.79 -18.23
C GLY A 538 -7.21 12.73 -17.12
N ARG A 539 -5.93 13.16 -17.15
CA ARG A 539 -5.41 14.16 -16.19
C ARG A 539 -6.06 15.53 -16.33
N ALA A 540 -6.49 15.91 -17.53
CA ALA A 540 -7.24 17.15 -17.73
C ALA A 540 -8.75 17.05 -17.42
N ALA A 541 -9.26 15.85 -17.15
CA ALA A 541 -10.69 15.63 -16.92
C ALA A 541 -11.22 16.14 -15.55
N ARG A 542 -10.35 16.65 -14.68
CA ARG A 542 -10.71 17.26 -13.39
C ARG A 542 -10.94 18.76 -13.47
N ASN A 543 -10.63 19.37 -14.59
CA ASN A 543 -10.79 20.80 -14.83
C ASN A 543 -11.95 21.05 -15.81
N VAL A 544 -12.78 22.05 -15.52
CA VAL A 544 -13.90 22.44 -16.41
C VAL A 544 -13.38 22.86 -17.79
N ASN A 545 -12.20 23.48 -17.86
CA ASN A 545 -11.52 23.91 -19.07
C ASN A 545 -10.55 22.85 -19.64
N GLY A 546 -10.74 21.58 -19.26
CA GLY A 546 -9.84 20.49 -19.63
C GLY A 546 -9.67 20.34 -21.15
N LYS A 547 -8.42 20.41 -21.61
CA LYS A 547 -8.01 20.28 -23.02
C LYS A 547 -6.77 19.40 -23.13
N VAL A 548 -6.72 18.61 -24.19
CA VAL A 548 -5.55 17.80 -24.54
C VAL A 548 -5.10 18.18 -25.95
N ILE A 549 -3.82 18.41 -26.13
CA ILE A 549 -3.22 18.62 -27.45
C ILE A 549 -2.26 17.46 -27.72
N MET A 550 -2.50 16.75 -28.80
CA MET A 550 -1.59 15.72 -29.32
C MET A 550 -0.84 16.29 -30.53
N TYR A 551 0.46 16.50 -30.40
CA TYR A 551 1.30 16.93 -31.52
C TYR A 551 1.72 15.71 -32.32
N ALA A 552 1.25 15.61 -33.56
CA ALA A 552 1.45 14.47 -34.43
C ALA A 552 1.31 14.85 -35.91
N ASP A 553 2.11 14.22 -36.78
CA ASP A 553 1.99 14.43 -38.23
C ASP A 553 0.98 13.45 -38.87
N LYS A 554 0.66 12.35 -38.15
CA LYS A 554 -0.36 11.37 -38.55
C LYS A 554 -1.11 10.87 -37.32
N ILE A 555 -2.38 10.56 -37.50
CA ILE A 555 -3.18 9.91 -36.45
C ILE A 555 -2.89 8.42 -36.49
N THR A 556 -2.40 7.84 -35.39
CA THR A 556 -2.19 6.40 -35.24
C THR A 556 -3.45 5.71 -34.73
N ASP A 557 -3.51 4.38 -34.80
CA ASP A 557 -4.62 3.59 -34.28
C ASP A 557 -4.82 3.83 -32.77
N SER A 558 -3.73 3.92 -32.01
CA SER A 558 -3.75 4.22 -30.57
C SER A 558 -4.33 5.61 -30.27
N MET A 559 -3.99 6.62 -31.07
CA MET A 559 -4.54 7.97 -30.97
C MET A 559 -6.03 7.96 -31.31
N GLN A 560 -6.44 7.31 -32.41
CA GLN A 560 -7.82 7.26 -32.85
C GLN A 560 -8.72 6.60 -31.78
N GLN A 561 -8.31 5.44 -31.26
CA GLN A 561 -9.03 4.77 -30.16
C GLN A 561 -9.18 5.67 -28.92
N THR A 562 -8.14 6.43 -28.56
CA THR A 562 -8.20 7.37 -27.44
C THR A 562 -9.18 8.50 -27.70
N ILE A 563 -9.17 9.07 -28.89
CA ILE A 563 -10.08 10.15 -29.30
C ILE A 563 -11.53 9.67 -29.27
N ASP A 564 -11.79 8.53 -29.89
CA ASP A 564 -13.14 7.95 -30.00
C ASP A 564 -13.71 7.63 -28.62
N GLU A 565 -12.92 6.99 -27.75
CA GLU A 565 -13.35 6.64 -26.39
C GLU A 565 -13.58 7.89 -25.53
N THR A 566 -12.70 8.89 -25.62
CA THR A 566 -12.85 10.16 -24.88
C THR A 566 -14.11 10.91 -25.33
N ASN A 567 -14.38 10.94 -26.62
CA ASN A 567 -15.58 11.57 -27.18
C ASN A 567 -16.86 10.83 -26.75
N ARG A 568 -16.87 9.48 -26.81
CA ARG A 568 -17.99 8.64 -26.33
C ARG A 568 -18.32 8.94 -24.86
N ARG A 569 -17.30 8.99 -24.00
CA ARG A 569 -17.47 9.29 -22.57
C ARG A 569 -17.99 10.70 -22.36
N ARG A 570 -17.47 11.67 -23.12
CA ARG A 570 -17.90 13.06 -23.07
C ARG A 570 -19.37 13.21 -23.46
N GLU A 571 -19.82 12.59 -24.54
CA GLU A 571 -21.21 12.60 -25.02
C GLU A 571 -22.14 11.96 -23.97
N LYS A 572 -21.77 10.81 -23.41
CA LYS A 572 -22.56 10.14 -22.37
C LYS A 572 -22.72 11.04 -21.13
N GLN A 573 -21.66 11.71 -20.71
CA GLN A 573 -21.71 12.64 -19.57
C GLN A 573 -22.55 13.88 -19.88
N LEU A 574 -22.46 14.46 -21.09
CA LEU A 574 -23.27 15.58 -21.51
C LEU A 574 -24.77 15.23 -21.49
N ALA A 575 -25.15 14.12 -22.08
CA ALA A 575 -26.52 13.64 -22.08
C ALA A 575 -27.07 13.44 -20.66
N TYR A 576 -26.25 12.88 -19.76
CA TYR A 576 -26.60 12.73 -18.36
C TYR A 576 -26.79 14.09 -17.65
N ASN A 577 -25.86 15.03 -17.87
CA ASN A 577 -25.95 16.38 -17.29
C ASN A 577 -27.20 17.10 -17.74
N GLU A 578 -27.55 17.06 -19.03
CA GLU A 578 -28.76 17.66 -19.59
C GLU A 578 -30.02 17.03 -18.98
N ALA A 579 -30.07 15.71 -18.90
CA ALA A 579 -31.23 14.99 -18.34
C ALA A 579 -31.48 15.30 -16.86
N HIS A 580 -30.45 15.63 -16.10
CA HIS A 580 -30.53 15.87 -14.66
C HIS A 580 -30.31 17.33 -14.25
N GLY A 581 -30.14 18.24 -15.22
CA GLY A 581 -29.91 19.66 -14.96
C GLY A 581 -28.61 19.96 -14.21
N ILE A 582 -27.56 19.11 -14.40
CA ILE A 582 -26.28 19.23 -13.72
C ILE A 582 -25.40 20.22 -14.50
N THR A 583 -24.89 21.23 -13.81
CA THR A 583 -23.84 22.11 -14.33
C THR A 583 -22.47 21.58 -13.86
N PRO A 584 -21.50 21.34 -14.77
CA PRO A 584 -20.17 20.90 -14.40
C PRO A 584 -19.53 21.84 -13.36
N GLN A 585 -19.08 21.29 -12.25
CA GLN A 585 -18.45 22.07 -11.18
C GLN A 585 -17.06 21.54 -10.89
N GLN A 586 -16.09 22.45 -10.93
CA GLN A 586 -14.73 22.15 -10.52
C GLN A 586 -14.67 22.05 -9.00
N ILE A 587 -14.04 21.00 -8.49
CA ILE A 587 -13.75 20.87 -7.06
C ILE A 587 -12.69 21.90 -6.72
N LYS A 588 -13.07 23.02 -6.11
CA LYS A 588 -12.11 23.97 -5.51
C LYS A 588 -11.70 23.39 -4.16
N LYS A 589 -10.52 22.80 -4.09
CA LYS A 589 -9.90 22.52 -2.80
C LYS A 589 -9.46 23.86 -2.21
N ASN A 590 -9.93 24.19 -1.01
CA ASN A 590 -9.43 25.33 -0.28
C ASN A 590 -7.91 25.21 -0.15
N ARG A 591 -7.21 26.24 -0.56
CA ARG A 591 -5.75 26.39 -0.41
C ARG A 591 -5.28 26.48 1.05
N THR A 592 -6.22 26.52 1.98
CA THR A 592 -6.01 26.58 3.42
C THR A 592 -6.75 25.43 4.09
N ASN A 593 -5.96 24.57 4.76
CA ASN A 593 -6.34 23.69 5.86
C ASN A 593 -7.67 22.90 5.72
N ILE A 594 -7.54 21.64 5.46
CA ILE A 594 -8.62 20.63 5.61
C ILE A 594 -9.07 20.47 7.08
N LEU A 595 -8.74 21.41 7.96
CA LEU A 595 -8.88 21.22 9.42
C LEU A 595 -9.72 22.25 10.16
N VAL A 596 -10.38 23.16 9.49
CA VAL A 596 -11.36 24.03 10.16
C VAL A 596 -12.62 24.06 9.31
N ASP A 597 -13.59 23.26 9.70
CA ASP A 597 -15.01 23.57 9.81
C ASP A 597 -15.85 22.28 9.81
N SER A 598 -15.85 21.65 10.98
CA SER A 598 -16.93 20.71 11.35
C SER A 598 -18.09 21.43 12.08
N HIS A 599 -18.25 22.72 11.90
CA HIS A 599 -19.40 23.47 12.44
C HIS A 599 -19.75 24.65 11.55
N THR A 600 -20.48 24.37 10.47
CA THR A 600 -21.49 25.29 9.95
C THR A 600 -22.65 24.43 9.43
N GLU A 601 -23.69 24.39 10.27
CA GLU A 601 -25.01 23.93 9.88
C GLU A 601 -25.50 24.78 8.71
N THR A 602 -25.53 24.18 7.52
CA THR A 602 -26.43 24.63 6.46
C THR A 602 -27.36 23.49 6.12
N THR A 603 -28.56 23.64 6.60
CA THR A 603 -29.75 22.86 6.27
C THR A 603 -30.01 22.86 4.77
N SER A 604 -29.53 21.83 4.07
CA SER A 604 -30.12 21.38 2.83
C SER A 604 -30.18 19.85 2.82
N LYS A 605 -31.39 19.33 2.85
CA LYS A 605 -31.72 17.91 2.89
C LYS A 605 -31.59 17.20 1.53
N GLU A 606 -30.64 17.56 0.68
CA GLU A 606 -30.42 16.85 -0.57
C GLU A 606 -29.24 15.88 -0.42
N PRO A 607 -29.37 14.62 -0.86
CA PRO A 607 -28.31 13.65 -0.76
C PRO A 607 -27.16 14.03 -1.69
N LYS A 608 -25.98 14.22 -1.11
CA LYS A 608 -24.75 14.56 -1.84
C LYS A 608 -24.21 13.35 -2.59
N ALA A 609 -23.65 13.59 -3.78
CA ALA A 609 -22.92 12.58 -4.53
C ALA A 609 -21.49 12.42 -3.98
N TYR A 610 -20.99 11.19 -3.93
CA TYR A 610 -19.63 10.90 -3.49
C TYR A 610 -18.61 11.38 -4.54
N THR A 611 -17.61 12.12 -4.09
CA THR A 611 -16.42 12.49 -4.87
C THR A 611 -15.20 11.98 -4.14
N GLU A 612 -14.31 11.28 -4.85
CA GLU A 612 -13.06 10.77 -4.29
C GLU A 612 -12.26 11.90 -3.63
N THR A 613 -11.98 11.75 -2.33
CA THR A 613 -11.15 12.71 -1.59
C THR A 613 -9.70 12.40 -1.83
N THR A 614 -9.01 13.26 -2.55
CA THR A 614 -7.56 13.17 -2.67
C THR A 614 -6.92 13.89 -1.50
N GLY A 615 -6.36 13.12 -0.57
CA GLY A 615 -5.53 13.66 0.50
C GLY A 615 -4.28 14.34 -0.07
N THR A 616 -3.95 15.52 0.43
CA THR A 616 -2.63 16.13 0.23
C THR A 616 -1.61 15.33 1.03
N MET A 617 -0.68 14.68 0.36
CA MET A 617 0.40 13.97 1.01
C MET A 617 1.58 14.89 1.24
N THR A 618 1.98 15.05 2.48
CA THR A 618 3.28 15.63 2.82
C THR A 618 4.36 14.57 2.68
N ALA A 619 5.44 14.94 2.04
CA ALA A 619 6.41 14.07 1.36
C ALA A 619 7.30 13.19 2.23
N ALA A 620 7.07 13.08 3.52
CA ALA A 620 8.09 12.49 4.35
C ALA A 620 7.64 11.65 5.55
N ALA A 621 6.35 11.55 5.78
CA ALA A 621 5.81 10.53 6.68
C ALA A 621 5.24 9.40 5.85
N ASP A 622 5.23 8.18 6.38
CA ASP A 622 4.45 7.10 5.77
C ASP A 622 3.02 7.62 5.54
N PRO A 623 2.44 7.41 4.36
CA PRO A 623 1.12 7.92 4.00
C PRO A 623 0.03 7.66 5.05
N ILE A 624 0.18 6.61 5.84
CA ILE A 624 -0.74 6.24 6.92
C ILE A 624 -0.84 7.30 8.03
N VAL A 625 0.22 8.08 8.25
CA VAL A 625 0.28 9.08 9.34
C VAL A 625 -0.79 10.16 9.20
N THR A 626 -1.20 10.48 7.97
CA THR A 626 -2.29 11.43 7.69
C THR A 626 -3.65 10.94 8.19
N TYR A 627 -3.82 9.63 8.35
CA TYR A 627 -5.07 9.00 8.80
C TYR A 627 -5.08 8.63 10.29
N MET A 628 -3.98 8.89 11.01
CA MET A 628 -3.89 8.69 12.45
C MET A 628 -4.77 9.69 13.22
N SER A 629 -5.32 9.26 14.35
CA SER A 629 -6.02 10.16 15.28
C SER A 629 -5.04 11.12 15.98
N LYS A 630 -5.55 12.22 16.58
CA LYS A 630 -4.72 13.15 17.36
C LYS A 630 -3.93 12.45 18.47
N ASP A 631 -4.53 11.47 19.12
CA ASP A 631 -3.88 10.74 20.22
C ASP A 631 -2.81 9.78 19.70
N GLN A 632 -3.02 9.16 18.56
CA GLN A 632 -2.01 8.35 17.87
C GLN A 632 -0.82 9.21 17.44
N LEU A 633 -1.07 10.39 16.86
CA LEU A 633 -0.01 11.33 16.48
C LEU A 633 0.81 11.80 17.68
N LYS A 634 0.19 12.15 18.83
CA LYS A 634 0.90 12.51 20.04
C LYS A 634 1.82 11.40 20.54
N ARG A 635 1.34 10.14 20.50
CA ARG A 635 2.14 8.98 20.89
C ARG A 635 3.34 8.77 19.95
N SER A 636 3.11 8.89 18.64
CA SER A 636 4.19 8.82 17.65
C SER A 636 5.23 9.92 17.87
N ILE A 637 4.83 11.17 18.16
CA ILE A 637 5.72 12.29 18.48
C ILE A 637 6.59 11.99 19.71
N GLU A 638 5.99 11.50 20.79
CA GLU A 638 6.75 11.18 22.01
C GLU A 638 7.76 10.07 21.78
N ARG A 639 7.36 9.08 20.98
CA ARG A 639 8.22 7.96 20.63
C ARG A 639 9.39 8.40 19.73
N THR A 640 9.13 9.07 18.61
CA THR A 640 10.18 9.59 17.71
C THR A 640 11.15 10.51 18.46
N ARG A 641 10.66 11.29 19.43
CA ARG A 641 11.50 12.10 20.30
C ARG A 641 12.44 11.26 21.19
N LYS A 642 11.97 10.16 21.73
CA LYS A 642 12.81 9.23 22.51
C LYS A 642 13.88 8.59 21.62
N LEU A 643 13.50 8.07 20.44
CA LEU A 643 14.43 7.48 19.49
C LEU A 643 15.51 8.48 19.06
N MET A 644 15.14 9.73 18.78
CA MET A 644 16.09 10.80 18.47
C MET A 644 17.10 11.02 19.63
N GLN A 645 16.61 11.00 20.88
CA GLN A 645 17.47 11.18 22.05
C GLN A 645 18.40 9.98 22.29
N GLU A 646 17.94 8.77 22.01
CA GLU A 646 18.73 7.54 22.11
C GLU A 646 19.82 7.50 21.04
N ALA A 647 19.48 7.77 19.78
CA ALA A 647 20.43 7.89 18.69
C ALA A 647 21.51 8.95 18.98
N ALA A 648 21.10 10.11 19.50
CA ALA A 648 22.03 11.16 19.91
C ALA A 648 22.96 10.74 21.06
N LYS A 649 22.46 9.97 22.04
CA LYS A 649 23.30 9.41 23.14
C LYS A 649 24.31 8.38 22.62
N ASN A 650 23.92 7.61 21.60
CA ASN A 650 24.76 6.62 20.97
C ASN A 650 25.74 7.23 19.94
N LEU A 651 25.73 8.57 19.79
CA LEU A 651 26.54 9.33 18.82
C LEU A 651 26.22 9.00 17.35
N ASP A 652 25.06 8.42 17.09
CA ASP A 652 24.55 8.25 15.73
C ASP A 652 23.82 9.52 15.26
N PHE A 653 24.61 10.45 14.76
CA PHE A 653 24.10 11.76 14.35
C PHE A 653 23.25 11.71 13.08
N ILE A 654 23.44 10.70 12.24
CA ILE A 654 22.67 10.54 10.99
C ILE A 654 21.25 10.10 11.34
N GLU A 655 21.14 9.06 12.15
CA GLU A 655 19.84 8.55 12.62
C GLU A 655 19.10 9.58 13.48
N ALA A 656 19.82 10.27 14.39
CA ALA A 656 19.25 11.37 15.17
C ALA A 656 18.70 12.51 14.32
N ALA A 657 19.36 12.84 13.20
CA ALA A 657 18.87 13.85 12.26
C ALA A 657 17.61 13.40 11.51
N GLN A 658 17.52 12.13 11.13
CA GLN A 658 16.33 11.55 10.49
C GLN A 658 15.12 11.61 11.45
N TYR A 659 15.27 11.17 12.69
CA TYR A 659 14.21 11.26 13.70
C TYR A 659 13.81 12.70 14.02
N ARG A 660 14.75 13.64 13.99
CA ARG A 660 14.44 15.07 14.17
C ARG A 660 13.52 15.57 13.04
N ASP A 661 13.85 15.24 11.81
CA ASP A 661 13.10 15.68 10.64
C ASP A 661 11.71 15.04 10.62
N GLU A 662 11.60 13.77 11.02
CA GLU A 662 10.31 13.09 11.23
C GLU A 662 9.49 13.75 12.36
N LEU A 663 10.12 14.09 13.49
CA LEU A 663 9.47 14.75 14.61
C LEU A 663 8.82 16.08 14.21
N ILE A 664 9.55 16.92 13.47
CA ILE A 664 9.04 18.21 12.97
C ILE A 664 7.76 17.99 12.16
N ARG A 665 7.74 16.99 11.30
CA ARG A 665 6.58 16.67 10.44
C ARG A 665 5.37 16.16 11.21
N LEU A 666 5.60 15.27 12.18
CA LEU A 666 4.54 14.78 13.05
C LEU A 666 3.93 15.93 13.90
N GLU A 667 4.75 16.87 14.37
CA GLU A 667 4.29 18.04 15.10
C GLU A 667 3.51 19.02 14.20
N GLU A 668 3.89 19.18 12.94
CA GLU A 668 3.14 19.95 11.95
C GLU A 668 1.78 19.34 11.70
N LEU A 669 1.72 18.03 11.41
CA LEU A 669 0.47 17.29 11.22
C LEU A 669 -0.44 17.34 12.45
N LEU A 670 0.13 17.34 13.67
CA LEU A 670 -0.67 17.47 14.90
C LEU A 670 -1.28 18.88 15.04
N LYS A 671 -0.59 19.91 14.57
CA LYS A 671 -1.12 21.29 14.56
C LYS A 671 -2.23 21.46 13.52
N GLU A 672 -2.13 20.74 12.43
CA GLU A 672 -3.11 20.76 11.36
C GLU A 672 -4.40 19.99 11.68
N LYS A 673 -4.38 19.04 12.58
CA LYS A 673 -5.55 18.29 13.09
C LYS A 673 -6.15 18.92 14.36
#